data_1f7819ccbce073fa464468a2eeb9898b
#
_entry.id   1f7819ccbce073fa464468a2eeb9898b
#
_cell.length_a   1.000
_cell.length_b   1.000
_cell.length_c   1.000
_cell.angle_alpha   90.00
_cell.angle_beta   90.00
_cell.angle_gamma   90.00
#
_symmetry.space_group_name_H-M   'P 1'
#
loop_
_entity.id
_entity.type
_entity.pdbx_description
1 polymer ?
#
loop_
_entity_poly.entity_id
_entity_poly.type
_entity_poly.pdbx_seq_one_letter_code
_entity_poly.pdbx_strand_id
1 'polypeptide(L)'
;MRDINSLSTSSKIEKAWSVNHSMIHEPRSTEEATQRAVHILDAKYEKADLQSVVDNNCPHLSLQHQKKLLELLSKYEDLFDGTLGDWSTEPVSFELKEGTKPYHGRAYPVPHSVKETLMKELKRLCNLGVLQWQPASEWASPSFIVPKKDQTVRFLSDFREVNKRIVRKPFPLPKISTVLQELEGFTFATALDLNMGYYTIRLDPDASKICTIIFPWGKYSYLRLPMGIAGSPDIFQSKMTELMATLEFVRAYIDDLLCITKGTLEDHLAKLELVLSRLQDANLKVNARKSNFCAIETEYLGYILSRDGIKPQPKKVQSILALTPPKNVKDLRRFLGMVQYYRDLWARRSKMLAPLTSLVGECGHTKTTKRLKVRKKPWHWEEVHQKAFDDVKATIARDVTLAYPDYSQGFEIYTDGSKRQLGAVITQNNRPIAFFSRKLSTCQQKYSVTEIELLAIVETLKEFKGMLWGQKLVVYTDHKNLMQDTLGLTCDRVYRWRLLLEEYGPEIVYIKGIHNTVADAISRLDFGPTGDNKTNWMTFTKCWCFYTMHAVEETSPTNHKEIMNFVFANRSEETAIYPLTVREIAEAQTKDKTLERLTLLEKYKPQLIEDIQVLCKDGKLVIPKELQKRAVEWYHHYLQHPGTTRLEETLRAAMYWKGIRHTVRAYVKKCHKCQVNKRRQQKYGKLPTKLVVFKPWETLCVDLIGPYTLKGKDGTEIDFMCVTMIDPATSWFEIVELPVTEFNSVTPKGKKGPQGY
;
A
#
# COMPACT_ATOMS: atom_id res chain seq x y z
N MET A 1 56.37 4.43 21.72
CA MET A 1 55.13 5.09 21.32
C MET A 1 54.87 4.89 19.83
N ARG A 2 54.54 3.70 19.43
CA ARG A 2 54.07 3.37 18.07
C ARG A 2 53.46 1.96 18.17
N ASP A 3 52.20 1.85 18.65
CA ASP A 3 51.41 0.61 18.55
C ASP A 3 50.01 0.81 19.12
N ILE A 4 49.20 1.72 18.53
CA ILE A 4 47.79 1.86 18.90
C ILE A 4 46.85 2.05 17.66
N ASN A 5 47.30 1.84 16.44
CA ASN A 5 46.47 2.05 15.27
C ASN A 5 46.06 0.80 14.46
N SER A 6 46.37 -0.43 14.98
CA SER A 6 46.04 -1.68 14.26
C SER A 6 44.72 -2.36 14.70
N LEU A 7 44.11 -1.92 15.80
CA LEU A 7 42.93 -2.58 16.39
C LEU A 7 41.55 -2.05 15.88
N SER A 8 41.51 -0.93 15.14
CA SER A 8 40.24 -0.36 14.71
C SER A 8 39.73 -0.88 13.36
N THR A 9 40.56 -1.52 12.57
CA THR A 9 40.17 -2.05 11.25
C THR A 9 39.59 -3.46 11.31
N SER A 10 40.05 -4.30 12.26
CA SER A 10 39.55 -5.67 12.44
C SER A 10 38.07 -5.67 12.89
N SER A 11 37.70 -4.84 13.84
CA SER A 11 36.32 -4.76 14.34
C SER A 11 35.28 -4.21 13.32
N LYS A 12 35.73 -3.42 12.35
CA LYS A 12 34.87 -2.96 11.24
C LYS A 12 34.67 -4.03 10.17
N ILE A 13 35.66 -4.86 9.97
CA ILE A 13 35.59 -6.00 9.04
C ILE A 13 34.70 -7.11 9.62
N GLU A 14 34.85 -7.45 10.91
CA GLU A 14 33.96 -8.39 11.60
C GLU A 14 32.50 -7.92 11.63
N LYS A 15 32.24 -6.60 11.83
CA LYS A 15 30.88 -6.03 11.72
C LYS A 15 30.31 -6.06 10.31
N ALA A 16 31.14 -5.93 9.26
CA ALA A 16 30.68 -6.08 7.89
C ALA A 16 30.36 -7.54 7.55
N TRP A 17 31.09 -8.49 8.11
CA TRP A 17 30.84 -9.94 7.98
C TRP A 17 29.57 -10.38 8.72
N SER A 18 29.32 -9.88 9.92
CA SER A 18 28.14 -10.22 10.71
C SER A 18 26.82 -9.77 10.07
N VAL A 19 26.85 -8.75 9.20
CA VAL A 19 25.66 -8.21 8.54
C VAL A 19 25.16 -9.12 7.40
N ASN A 20 26.04 -9.84 6.73
CA ASN A 20 25.67 -10.72 5.62
C ASN A 20 25.42 -12.18 6.02
N HIS A 21 25.90 -12.60 7.21
CA HIS A 21 25.72 -13.98 7.71
C HIS A 21 24.39 -14.25 8.40
N SER A 22 23.60 -13.22 8.70
CA SER A 22 22.35 -13.38 9.45
C SER A 22 21.15 -13.90 8.62
N MET A 23 21.34 -14.24 7.36
CA MET A 23 20.34 -14.96 6.53
C MET A 23 20.60 -16.46 6.39
N ILE A 24 21.76 -16.93 6.87
CA ILE A 24 22.14 -18.34 6.86
C ILE A 24 22.20 -18.74 8.33
N HIS A 25 21.64 -19.90 8.71
CA HIS A 25 21.91 -20.49 10.02
C HIS A 25 23.43 -20.44 10.25
N GLU A 26 23.86 -19.79 11.34
CA GLU A 26 25.27 -19.83 11.71
C GLU A 26 25.70 -21.30 11.73
N PRO A 27 26.77 -21.70 11.02
CA PRO A 27 27.24 -23.07 11.06
C PRO A 27 27.60 -23.36 12.50
N ARG A 28 27.01 -24.41 13.07
CA ARG A 28 27.25 -24.81 14.48
C ARG A 28 28.67 -25.33 14.72
N SER A 29 29.42 -25.60 13.64
CA SER A 29 30.82 -25.98 13.68
C SER A 29 31.58 -25.51 12.46
N THR A 30 32.92 -25.42 12.58
CA THR A 30 33.83 -25.10 11.46
C THR A 30 33.75 -26.18 10.36
N GLU A 31 33.42 -27.41 10.72
CA GLU A 31 33.23 -28.54 9.80
C GLU A 31 32.01 -28.37 8.92
N GLU A 32 30.85 -27.93 9.46
CA GLU A 32 29.66 -27.63 8.66
C GLU A 32 29.90 -26.48 7.68
N ALA A 33 30.68 -25.47 8.07
CA ALA A 33 31.06 -24.37 7.18
C ALA A 33 31.98 -24.85 6.05
N THR A 34 32.90 -25.79 6.35
CA THR A 34 33.80 -26.36 5.37
C THR A 34 33.07 -27.33 4.44
N GLN A 35 32.17 -28.17 4.96
CA GLN A 35 31.35 -29.07 4.14
C GLN A 35 30.40 -28.28 3.22
N ARG A 36 29.81 -27.17 3.69
CA ARG A 36 29.06 -26.27 2.83
C ARG A 36 29.90 -25.63 1.73
N ALA A 37 31.15 -25.26 2.04
CA ALA A 37 32.07 -24.70 1.05
C ALA A 37 32.45 -25.73 -0.01
N VAL A 38 32.58 -27.01 0.35
CA VAL A 38 32.88 -28.10 -0.57
C VAL A 38 31.66 -28.43 -1.47
N HIS A 39 30.46 -28.44 -0.92
CA HIS A 39 29.22 -28.67 -1.71
C HIS A 39 28.85 -27.50 -2.66
N ILE A 40 29.45 -26.33 -2.52
CA ILE A 40 29.24 -25.18 -3.42
C ILE A 40 29.94 -25.38 -4.78
N LEU A 41 30.84 -26.37 -4.89
CA LEU A 41 31.70 -26.60 -6.06
C LEU A 41 30.96 -27.14 -7.29
N ASP A 42 29.74 -27.65 -7.14
CA ASP A 42 29.00 -28.33 -8.21
C ASP A 42 27.67 -27.65 -8.57
N ALA A 43 27.70 -26.34 -8.84
CA ALA A 43 26.56 -25.71 -9.51
C ALA A 43 26.45 -26.26 -10.96
N LYS A 44 25.70 -27.33 -11.13
CA LYS A 44 25.54 -27.99 -12.40
C LYS A 44 24.52 -27.24 -13.26
N TYR A 45 25.01 -26.57 -14.27
CA TYR A 45 24.20 -26.08 -15.39
C TYR A 45 24.27 -27.15 -16.49
N GLU A 46 23.50 -28.22 -16.29
CA GLU A 46 23.47 -29.35 -17.21
C GLU A 46 22.17 -29.32 -18.02
N LYS A 47 22.21 -29.90 -19.22
CA LYS A 47 21.03 -30.21 -20.02
C LYS A 47 20.02 -30.93 -19.13
N ALA A 48 18.77 -30.50 -19.18
CA ALA A 48 17.71 -31.12 -18.41
C ALA A 48 17.26 -32.44 -19.12
N ASP A 49 17.08 -33.50 -18.34
CA ASP A 49 16.35 -34.64 -18.76
C ASP A 49 14.84 -34.32 -18.68
N LEU A 50 14.24 -34.01 -19.82
CA LEU A 50 12.85 -33.60 -19.92
C LEU A 50 11.87 -34.67 -19.49
N GLN A 51 12.19 -35.95 -19.76
CA GLN A 51 11.38 -37.09 -19.34
C GLN A 51 11.32 -37.11 -17.79
N SER A 52 12.46 -37.06 -17.14
CA SER A 52 12.53 -37.04 -15.69
C SER A 52 11.83 -35.81 -15.07
N VAL A 53 11.88 -34.66 -15.75
CA VAL A 53 11.17 -33.45 -15.32
C VAL A 53 9.66 -33.64 -15.38
N VAL A 54 9.14 -34.20 -16.46
CA VAL A 54 7.68 -34.46 -16.63
C VAL A 54 7.21 -35.49 -15.62
N ASP A 55 7.93 -36.64 -15.49
CA ASP A 55 7.57 -37.69 -14.55
C ASP A 55 7.53 -37.23 -13.09
N ASN A 56 8.50 -36.44 -12.68
CA ASN A 56 8.60 -35.96 -11.27
C ASN A 56 7.69 -34.79 -10.96
N ASN A 57 7.51 -33.86 -11.91
CA ASN A 57 6.81 -32.59 -11.61
C ASN A 57 5.33 -32.63 -12.05
N CYS A 58 4.93 -33.58 -12.91
CA CYS A 58 3.57 -33.65 -13.44
C CYS A 58 2.84 -34.98 -13.15
N PRO A 59 2.94 -35.59 -11.94
CA PRO A 59 2.27 -36.85 -11.63
C PRO A 59 0.74 -36.72 -11.60
N HIS A 60 0.21 -35.52 -11.55
CA HIS A 60 -1.22 -35.20 -11.59
C HIS A 60 -1.83 -35.27 -12.99
N LEU A 61 -1.01 -35.36 -14.04
CA LEU A 61 -1.46 -35.51 -15.42
C LEU A 61 -1.61 -37.01 -15.78
N SER A 62 -2.58 -37.35 -16.65
CA SER A 62 -2.66 -38.68 -17.21
C SER A 62 -1.44 -38.98 -18.07
N LEU A 63 -1.09 -40.25 -18.24
CA LEU A 63 0.06 -40.68 -19.08
C LEU A 63 -0.03 -40.11 -20.51
N GLN A 64 -1.24 -40.02 -21.06
CA GLN A 64 -1.46 -39.46 -22.40
C GLN A 64 -1.14 -37.92 -22.39
N HIS A 65 -1.50 -37.20 -21.33
CA HIS A 65 -1.23 -35.79 -21.19
C HIS A 65 0.25 -35.53 -20.94
N GLN A 66 0.92 -36.37 -20.13
CA GLN A 66 2.37 -36.27 -19.91
C GLN A 66 3.13 -36.47 -21.23
N LYS A 67 2.69 -37.42 -22.09
CA LYS A 67 3.28 -37.63 -23.40
C LYS A 67 3.14 -36.41 -24.31
N LYS A 68 1.96 -35.79 -24.38
CA LYS A 68 1.75 -34.55 -25.16
C LYS A 68 2.64 -33.42 -24.67
N LEU A 69 2.78 -33.24 -23.33
CA LEU A 69 3.67 -32.25 -22.76
C LEU A 69 5.12 -32.52 -23.12
N LEU A 70 5.57 -33.78 -23.01
CA LEU A 70 6.92 -34.17 -23.36
C LEU A 70 7.23 -33.94 -24.85
N GLU A 71 6.30 -34.27 -25.75
CA GLU A 71 6.41 -33.98 -27.18
C GLU A 71 6.59 -32.48 -27.43
N LEU A 72 5.80 -31.63 -26.74
CA LEU A 72 5.96 -30.19 -26.83
C LEU A 72 7.33 -29.70 -26.31
N LEU A 73 7.75 -30.13 -25.12
CA LEU A 73 9.04 -29.71 -24.54
C LEU A 73 10.22 -30.21 -25.40
N SER A 74 10.13 -31.41 -25.97
CA SER A 74 11.17 -31.96 -26.85
C SER A 74 11.30 -31.18 -28.17
N LYS A 75 10.21 -30.60 -28.67
CA LYS A 75 10.25 -29.69 -29.83
C LYS A 75 11.12 -28.47 -29.58
N TYR A 76 11.21 -28.01 -28.29
CA TYR A 76 11.96 -26.87 -27.86
C TYR A 76 13.15 -27.25 -26.95
N GLU A 77 13.75 -28.44 -27.18
CA GLU A 77 14.80 -28.99 -26.32
C GLU A 77 15.98 -28.05 -26.12
N ASP A 78 16.31 -27.27 -27.15
CA ASP A 78 17.39 -26.25 -27.08
C ASP A 78 17.17 -25.19 -26.00
N LEU A 79 15.94 -24.91 -25.59
CA LEU A 79 15.67 -24.01 -24.48
C LEU A 79 16.16 -24.54 -23.13
N PHE A 80 16.31 -25.86 -22.99
CA PHE A 80 16.55 -26.58 -21.75
C PHE A 80 17.95 -27.21 -21.67
N ASP A 81 18.86 -26.78 -22.54
CA ASP A 81 20.23 -27.32 -22.66
C ASP A 81 21.17 -26.92 -21.51
N GLY A 82 20.72 -26.03 -20.61
CA GLY A 82 21.50 -25.57 -19.47
C GLY A 82 22.56 -24.51 -19.84
N THR A 83 22.70 -24.12 -21.08
CA THR A 83 23.65 -23.12 -21.53
C THR A 83 23.20 -21.69 -21.19
N LEU A 84 24.06 -20.71 -21.42
CA LEU A 84 23.72 -19.29 -21.33
C LEU A 84 23.02 -18.85 -22.61
N GLY A 85 21.86 -18.21 -22.50
CA GLY A 85 21.20 -17.56 -23.61
C GLY A 85 21.97 -16.33 -24.10
N ASP A 86 21.68 -15.92 -25.30
CA ASP A 86 22.22 -14.68 -25.88
C ASP A 86 21.09 -13.90 -26.51
N TRP A 87 20.46 -13.05 -25.69
CA TRP A 87 19.26 -12.34 -26.13
C TRP A 87 19.58 -11.42 -27.30
N SER A 88 18.94 -11.66 -28.43
CA SER A 88 19.12 -10.92 -29.68
C SER A 88 18.53 -9.51 -29.57
N THR A 89 19.20 -8.63 -28.77
CA THR A 89 18.80 -7.24 -28.57
C THR A 89 20.02 -6.33 -28.66
N GLU A 90 19.79 -5.04 -28.89
CA GLU A 90 20.87 -4.05 -28.85
C GLU A 90 21.64 -4.09 -27.53
N PRO A 91 22.97 -4.03 -27.56
CA PRO A 91 23.79 -3.95 -26.36
C PRO A 91 23.42 -2.75 -25.49
N VAL A 92 23.46 -2.95 -24.18
CA VAL A 92 23.07 -1.94 -23.19
C VAL A 92 24.21 -1.00 -22.92
N SER A 93 23.94 0.32 -23.03
CA SER A 93 24.83 1.40 -22.63
C SER A 93 24.40 2.00 -21.28
N PHE A 94 25.36 2.58 -20.54
CA PHE A 94 25.12 3.34 -19.33
C PHE A 94 25.54 4.79 -19.49
N GLU A 95 24.62 5.70 -19.26
CA GLU A 95 24.89 7.12 -19.19
C GLU A 95 25.49 7.48 -17.83
N LEU A 96 26.62 8.18 -17.80
CA LEU A 96 27.25 8.69 -16.59
C LEU A 96 26.75 10.11 -16.28
N LYS A 97 26.64 10.44 -15.03
CA LYS A 97 26.37 11.81 -14.59
C LYS A 97 27.52 12.72 -14.96
N GLU A 98 27.22 13.95 -15.30
CA GLU A 98 28.20 14.95 -15.68
C GLU A 98 29.31 15.13 -14.62
N GLY A 99 30.55 15.30 -15.04
CA GLY A 99 31.70 15.45 -14.16
C GLY A 99 32.12 14.21 -13.37
N THR A 100 31.52 13.03 -13.66
CA THR A 100 31.81 11.79 -12.94
C THR A 100 33.22 11.26 -13.23
N LYS A 101 33.98 10.94 -12.16
CA LYS A 101 35.27 10.26 -12.25
C LYS A 101 35.11 8.74 -12.07
N PRO A 102 35.93 7.90 -12.73
CA PRO A 102 35.97 6.46 -12.51
C PRO A 102 36.13 6.12 -11.03
N TYR A 103 35.47 5.02 -10.59
CA TYR A 103 35.60 4.50 -9.23
C TYR A 103 36.52 3.30 -9.20
N HIS A 104 37.56 3.38 -8.39
CA HIS A 104 38.46 2.28 -8.11
C HIS A 104 38.43 1.91 -6.63
N GLY A 105 37.71 0.83 -6.29
CA GLY A 105 37.64 0.26 -4.95
C GLY A 105 38.81 -0.68 -4.66
N ARG A 106 39.01 -0.98 -3.36
CA ARG A 106 39.96 -2.02 -2.95
C ARG A 106 39.29 -3.39 -3.01
N ALA A 107 40.02 -4.40 -3.49
CA ALA A 107 39.56 -5.78 -3.47
C ALA A 107 39.21 -6.23 -2.05
N TYR A 108 38.12 -6.99 -1.90
CA TYR A 108 37.83 -7.64 -0.63
C TYR A 108 38.81 -8.80 -0.38
N PRO A 109 39.25 -9.00 0.87
CA PRO A 109 40.03 -10.19 1.23
C PRO A 109 39.16 -11.43 1.00
N VAL A 110 39.72 -12.43 0.35
CA VAL A 110 39.05 -13.70 0.07
C VAL A 110 39.57 -14.77 1.04
N PRO A 111 38.69 -15.36 1.87
CA PRO A 111 39.07 -16.46 2.75
C PRO A 111 39.63 -17.64 1.96
N HIS A 112 40.65 -18.31 2.50
CA HIS A 112 41.29 -19.42 1.82
C HIS A 112 40.31 -20.56 1.48
N SER A 113 39.37 -20.85 2.38
CA SER A 113 38.34 -21.90 2.22
C SER A 113 37.42 -21.72 1.02
N VAL A 114 37.21 -20.49 0.55
CA VAL A 114 36.32 -20.20 -0.61
C VAL A 114 37.08 -19.73 -1.86
N LYS A 115 38.42 -19.58 -1.76
CA LYS A 115 39.23 -19.05 -2.85
C LYS A 115 39.18 -19.94 -4.10
N GLU A 116 39.32 -21.24 -3.91
CA GLU A 116 39.29 -22.20 -5.04
C GLU A 116 37.94 -22.21 -5.76
N THR A 117 36.86 -22.23 -4.97
CA THR A 117 35.47 -22.13 -5.52
C THR A 117 35.25 -20.85 -6.30
N LEU A 118 35.73 -19.72 -5.78
CA LEU A 118 35.64 -18.44 -6.47
C LEU A 118 36.44 -18.43 -7.77
N MET A 119 37.65 -19.00 -7.77
CA MET A 119 38.48 -19.09 -8.98
C MET A 119 37.84 -19.99 -10.05
N LYS A 120 37.26 -21.14 -9.65
CA LYS A 120 36.51 -22.00 -10.57
C LYS A 120 35.30 -21.26 -11.17
N GLU A 121 34.54 -20.55 -10.36
CA GLU A 121 33.39 -19.76 -10.84
C GLU A 121 33.81 -18.61 -11.76
N LEU A 122 34.87 -17.89 -11.44
CA LEU A 122 35.43 -16.86 -12.33
C LEU A 122 35.85 -17.45 -13.68
N LYS A 123 36.56 -18.60 -13.67
CA LYS A 123 36.96 -19.27 -14.90
C LYS A 123 35.75 -19.69 -15.71
N ARG A 124 34.70 -20.23 -15.05
CA ARG A 124 33.43 -20.59 -15.67
C ARG A 124 32.76 -19.37 -16.33
N LEU A 125 32.65 -18.24 -15.62
CA LEU A 125 32.06 -17.02 -16.17
C LEU A 125 32.86 -16.43 -17.31
N CYS A 126 34.19 -16.55 -17.30
CA CYS A 126 35.03 -16.17 -18.42
C CYS A 126 34.79 -17.08 -19.64
N ASN A 127 34.72 -18.40 -19.45
CA ASN A 127 34.45 -19.35 -20.52
C ASN A 127 33.05 -19.15 -21.14
N LEU A 128 32.08 -18.73 -20.35
CA LEU A 128 30.73 -18.38 -20.81
C LEU A 128 30.63 -16.99 -21.50
N GLY A 129 31.73 -16.24 -21.56
CA GLY A 129 31.72 -14.90 -22.12
C GLY A 129 30.90 -13.88 -21.28
N VAL A 130 30.76 -14.14 -19.99
CA VAL A 130 30.13 -13.20 -19.04
C VAL A 130 31.18 -12.20 -18.52
N LEU A 131 32.38 -12.67 -18.26
CA LEU A 131 33.50 -11.88 -17.75
C LEU A 131 34.69 -11.93 -18.72
N GLN A 132 35.45 -10.86 -18.74
CA GLN A 132 36.74 -10.79 -19.48
C GLN A 132 37.82 -10.21 -18.58
N TRP A 133 39.04 -10.76 -18.64
CA TRP A 133 40.20 -10.19 -17.96
C TRP A 133 40.52 -8.79 -18.50
N GLN A 134 40.55 -7.79 -17.59
CA GLN A 134 40.75 -6.39 -17.97
C GLN A 134 41.59 -5.62 -16.94
N PRO A 135 42.92 -5.84 -16.92
CA PRO A 135 43.79 -5.25 -15.90
C PRO A 135 43.91 -3.72 -16.05
N ALA A 136 43.73 -3.19 -17.24
CA ALA A 136 43.93 -1.76 -17.55
C ALA A 136 42.70 -0.87 -17.21
N SER A 137 41.55 -1.43 -16.81
CA SER A 137 40.36 -0.62 -16.51
C SER A 137 40.61 0.36 -15.38
N GLU A 138 40.15 1.59 -15.53
CA GLU A 138 40.16 2.62 -14.47
C GLU A 138 39.04 2.38 -13.44
N TRP A 139 38.02 1.58 -13.79
CA TRP A 139 36.96 1.18 -12.91
C TRP A 139 37.28 -0.10 -12.18
N ALA A 140 36.88 -0.18 -10.91
CA ALA A 140 37.06 -1.40 -10.13
C ALA A 140 36.08 -1.47 -8.95
N SER A 141 35.13 -2.37 -9.01
CA SER A 141 34.16 -2.65 -7.94
C SER A 141 34.53 -3.96 -7.22
N PRO A 142 34.56 -4.00 -5.88
CA PRO A 142 34.88 -5.24 -5.15
C PRO A 142 33.78 -6.28 -5.33
N SER A 143 34.16 -7.57 -5.39
CA SER A 143 33.22 -8.67 -5.59
C SER A 143 33.52 -9.86 -4.70
N PHE A 144 32.49 -10.66 -4.44
CA PHE A 144 32.54 -11.88 -3.60
C PHE A 144 31.44 -12.87 -3.99
N ILE A 145 31.53 -14.09 -3.50
CA ILE A 145 30.47 -15.10 -3.71
C ILE A 145 29.69 -15.35 -2.41
N VAL A 146 28.42 -15.67 -2.57
CA VAL A 146 27.54 -16.11 -1.48
C VAL A 146 26.93 -17.45 -1.86
N PRO A 147 27.03 -18.47 -1.00
CA PRO A 147 26.41 -19.77 -1.24
C PRO A 147 24.89 -19.66 -1.21
N LYS A 148 24.22 -20.35 -2.14
CA LYS A 148 22.76 -20.52 -2.16
C LYS A 148 22.37 -21.80 -1.41
N LYS A 149 21.08 -21.92 -1.07
CA LYS A 149 20.53 -23.12 -0.41
C LYS A 149 20.52 -24.38 -1.31
N ASP A 150 20.48 -24.17 -2.61
CA ASP A 150 20.44 -25.20 -3.66
C ASP A 150 21.85 -25.67 -4.07
N GLN A 151 22.86 -25.44 -3.23
CA GLN A 151 24.26 -25.78 -3.48
C GLN A 151 24.92 -25.01 -4.65
N THR A 152 24.22 -24.06 -5.27
CA THR A 152 24.78 -23.13 -6.25
C THR A 152 25.40 -21.90 -5.57
N VAL A 153 26.23 -21.15 -6.29
CA VAL A 153 26.78 -19.89 -5.80
C VAL A 153 26.12 -18.70 -6.48
N ARG A 154 25.96 -17.62 -5.73
CA ARG A 154 25.64 -16.32 -6.27
C ARG A 154 26.88 -15.46 -6.26
N PHE A 155 27.28 -15.03 -7.44
CA PHE A 155 28.32 -14.06 -7.60
C PHE A 155 27.77 -12.65 -7.35
N LEU A 156 28.36 -11.90 -6.44
CA LEU A 156 27.90 -10.58 -6.05
C LEU A 156 29.00 -9.55 -6.23
N SER A 157 28.67 -8.46 -6.92
CA SER A 157 29.55 -7.32 -7.11
C SER A 157 29.00 -6.09 -6.41
N ASP A 158 29.87 -5.36 -5.71
CA ASP A 158 29.48 -4.16 -4.98
C ASP A 158 29.48 -2.92 -5.88
N PHE A 159 28.42 -2.76 -6.64
CA PHE A 159 28.24 -1.64 -7.53
C PHE A 159 27.64 -0.38 -6.88
N ARG A 160 27.55 -0.30 -5.54
CA ARG A 160 26.96 0.85 -4.87
C ARG A 160 27.57 2.18 -5.26
N GLU A 161 28.90 2.23 -5.43
CA GLU A 161 29.61 3.45 -5.87
C GLU A 161 29.42 3.72 -7.36
N VAL A 162 29.34 2.70 -8.19
CA VAL A 162 29.01 2.81 -9.62
C VAL A 162 27.58 3.33 -9.78
N ASN A 163 26.63 2.79 -9.01
CA ASN A 163 25.22 3.20 -9.05
C ASN A 163 24.99 4.68 -8.66
N LYS A 164 25.88 5.29 -7.89
CA LYS A 164 25.82 6.74 -7.59
C LYS A 164 26.19 7.59 -8.82
N ARG A 165 26.95 7.04 -9.75
CA ARG A 165 27.55 7.68 -10.90
C ARG A 165 26.76 7.50 -12.18
N ILE A 166 26.00 6.42 -12.31
CA ILE A 166 25.12 6.12 -13.44
C ILE A 166 23.83 6.93 -13.34
N VAL A 167 23.33 7.43 -14.46
CA VAL A 167 21.99 7.96 -14.62
C VAL A 167 21.03 6.78 -14.76
N ARG A 168 20.19 6.55 -13.75
CA ARG A 168 19.18 5.51 -13.80
C ARG A 168 18.00 5.96 -14.67
N LYS A 169 17.63 5.15 -15.65
CA LYS A 169 16.40 5.29 -16.44
C LYS A 169 15.36 4.30 -15.87
N PRO A 170 14.46 4.77 -14.98
CA PRO A 170 13.53 3.85 -14.32
C PRO A 170 12.47 3.33 -15.28
N PHE A 171 12.18 2.04 -15.21
CA PHE A 171 11.03 1.40 -15.84
C PHE A 171 9.97 1.09 -14.78
N PRO A 172 8.66 1.18 -15.07
CA PRO A 172 7.60 0.90 -14.10
C PRO A 172 7.56 -0.61 -13.78
N LEU A 173 8.32 -1.01 -12.75
CA LEU A 173 8.23 -2.37 -12.21
C LEU A 173 6.87 -2.57 -11.53
N PRO A 174 6.07 -3.58 -11.92
CA PRO A 174 4.79 -3.85 -11.29
C PRO A 174 4.99 -4.24 -9.83
N LYS A 175 4.07 -3.83 -8.96
CA LYS A 175 4.06 -4.32 -7.58
C LYS A 175 3.57 -5.76 -7.55
N ILE A 176 4.17 -6.61 -6.72
CA ILE A 176 3.73 -8.02 -6.57
C ILE A 176 2.24 -8.10 -6.23
N SER A 177 1.73 -7.23 -5.34
CA SER A 177 0.31 -7.17 -5.02
C SER A 177 -0.56 -6.87 -6.23
N THR A 178 -0.12 -5.97 -7.13
CA THR A 178 -0.86 -5.64 -8.36
C THR A 178 -0.86 -6.85 -9.32
N VAL A 179 0.30 -7.50 -9.52
CA VAL A 179 0.39 -8.71 -10.35
C VAL A 179 -0.56 -9.81 -9.86
N LEU A 180 -0.62 -10.02 -8.53
CA LEU A 180 -1.51 -11.01 -7.93
C LEU A 180 -3.00 -10.65 -8.07
N GLN A 181 -3.34 -9.36 -8.00
CA GLN A 181 -4.71 -8.87 -8.20
C GLN A 181 -5.18 -9.00 -9.65
N GLU A 182 -4.26 -9.00 -10.62
CA GLU A 182 -4.56 -9.21 -12.03
C GLU A 182 -4.75 -10.70 -12.41
N LEU A 183 -4.56 -11.62 -11.46
CA LEU A 183 -4.81 -13.04 -11.69
C LEU A 183 -6.30 -13.33 -11.49
N GLU A 184 -6.95 -13.87 -12.51
CA GLU A 184 -8.39 -14.18 -12.49
C GLU A 184 -8.69 -15.68 -12.20
N GLY A 185 -7.75 -16.41 -11.64
CA GLY A 185 -7.83 -17.86 -11.48
C GLY A 185 -7.38 -18.61 -12.72
N PHE A 186 -7.18 -19.93 -12.59
CA PHE A 186 -6.69 -20.78 -13.66
C PHE A 186 -7.07 -22.25 -13.47
N THR A 187 -7.01 -23.02 -14.54
CA THR A 187 -7.10 -24.48 -14.53
C THR A 187 -5.71 -25.09 -14.53
N PHE A 188 -4.81 -24.53 -15.36
CA PHE A 188 -3.42 -24.95 -15.46
C PHE A 188 -2.50 -23.72 -15.41
N ALA A 189 -1.36 -23.89 -14.74
CA ALA A 189 -0.32 -22.90 -14.64
C ALA A 189 1.05 -23.48 -14.99
N THR A 190 1.83 -22.76 -15.77
CA THR A 190 3.25 -23.06 -15.99
C THR A 190 4.08 -21.90 -15.51
N ALA A 191 4.96 -22.14 -14.53
CA ALA A 191 5.92 -21.18 -14.05
C ALA A 191 7.31 -21.52 -14.60
N LEU A 192 7.91 -20.60 -15.36
CA LEU A 192 9.22 -20.76 -15.98
C LEU A 192 10.27 -19.91 -15.28
N ASP A 193 11.41 -20.51 -14.90
CA ASP A 193 12.61 -19.87 -14.36
C ASP A 193 13.63 -19.70 -15.50
N LEU A 194 13.98 -18.46 -15.84
CA LEU A 194 14.95 -18.21 -16.90
C LEU A 194 16.38 -18.49 -16.43
N ASN A 195 17.16 -19.19 -17.27
CA ASN A 195 18.53 -19.54 -16.95
C ASN A 195 19.45 -18.32 -17.04
N MET A 196 20.03 -17.88 -15.91
CA MET A 196 20.97 -16.75 -15.86
C MET A 196 20.44 -15.46 -16.51
N GLY A 197 19.18 -15.14 -16.35
CA GLY A 197 18.43 -14.12 -17.09
C GLY A 197 19.17 -12.81 -17.39
N TYR A 198 19.77 -12.15 -16.40
CA TYR A 198 20.50 -10.91 -16.61
C TYR A 198 21.72 -11.07 -17.53
N TYR A 199 22.44 -12.20 -17.47
CA TYR A 199 23.62 -12.44 -18.30
C TYR A 199 23.30 -12.74 -19.77
N THR A 200 22.03 -12.88 -20.12
CA THR A 200 21.62 -13.05 -21.53
C THR A 200 21.75 -11.74 -22.33
N ILE A 201 21.77 -10.59 -21.65
CA ILE A 201 21.83 -9.25 -22.27
C ILE A 201 23.31 -8.79 -22.39
N ARG A 202 23.71 -8.38 -23.58
CA ARG A 202 25.06 -7.84 -23.83
C ARG A 202 25.21 -6.39 -23.35
N LEU A 203 26.40 -6.04 -22.88
CA LEU A 203 26.82 -4.66 -22.64
C LEU A 203 27.60 -4.12 -23.83
N ASP A 204 27.48 -2.82 -24.07
CA ASP A 204 28.41 -2.15 -24.99
C ASP A 204 29.82 -2.06 -24.36
N PRO A 205 30.88 -1.74 -25.16
CA PRO A 205 32.23 -1.69 -24.66
C PRO A 205 32.45 -0.68 -23.53
N ASP A 206 31.72 0.45 -23.50
CA ASP A 206 31.89 1.48 -22.47
C ASP A 206 31.16 1.09 -21.20
N ALA A 207 29.92 0.53 -21.30
CA ALA A 207 29.22 -0.05 -20.14
C ALA A 207 30.01 -1.23 -19.53
N SER A 208 30.67 -2.03 -20.37
CA SER A 208 31.55 -3.12 -19.92
C SER A 208 32.70 -2.59 -19.07
N LYS A 209 33.38 -1.50 -19.49
CA LYS A 209 34.46 -0.85 -18.71
C LYS A 209 33.94 -0.36 -17.35
N ILE A 210 32.75 0.26 -17.30
CA ILE A 210 32.12 0.74 -16.07
C ILE A 210 31.82 -0.42 -15.11
N CYS A 211 31.43 -1.57 -15.64
CA CYS A 211 31.12 -2.78 -14.88
C CYS A 211 32.34 -3.65 -14.56
N THR A 212 33.53 -3.04 -14.42
CA THR A 212 34.74 -3.77 -14.00
C THR A 212 34.73 -4.07 -12.51
N ILE A 213 35.11 -5.29 -12.18
CA ILE A 213 35.24 -5.81 -10.80
C ILE A 213 36.69 -6.14 -10.47
N ILE A 214 37.02 -6.12 -9.18
CA ILE A 214 38.38 -6.36 -8.70
C ILE A 214 38.43 -7.45 -7.63
N PHE A 215 39.42 -8.31 -7.78
CA PHE A 215 39.84 -9.30 -6.80
C PHE A 215 41.29 -9.09 -6.40
N PRO A 216 41.82 -9.75 -5.34
CA PRO A 216 43.24 -9.65 -4.94
C PRO A 216 44.24 -10.03 -6.03
N TRP A 217 43.80 -10.80 -7.04
CA TRP A 217 44.64 -11.30 -8.12
C TRP A 217 44.37 -10.60 -9.48
N GLY A 218 43.43 -9.66 -9.60
CA GLY A 218 43.24 -8.92 -10.84
C GLY A 218 41.84 -8.37 -11.04
N LYS A 219 41.61 -7.79 -12.22
CA LYS A 219 40.35 -7.15 -12.61
C LYS A 219 39.71 -7.87 -13.79
N TYR A 220 38.35 -7.88 -13.76
CA TYR A 220 37.52 -8.47 -14.80
C TYR A 220 36.38 -7.51 -15.16
N SER A 221 36.10 -7.33 -16.43
CA SER A 221 34.94 -6.56 -16.89
C SER A 221 33.80 -7.50 -17.25
N TYR A 222 32.56 -7.11 -16.90
CA TYR A 222 31.39 -7.79 -17.39
C TYR A 222 31.15 -7.46 -18.86
N LEU A 223 30.96 -8.49 -19.67
CA LEU A 223 30.51 -8.35 -21.07
C LEU A 223 28.98 -8.43 -21.16
N ARG A 224 28.35 -8.87 -20.11
CA ARG A 224 26.91 -9.08 -19.96
C ARG A 224 26.37 -8.28 -18.80
N LEU A 225 25.08 -7.95 -18.82
CA LEU A 225 24.40 -7.14 -17.80
C LEU A 225 24.53 -7.77 -16.41
N PRO A 226 25.26 -7.15 -15.46
CA PRO A 226 25.48 -7.76 -14.16
C PRO A 226 24.31 -7.49 -13.20
N MET A 227 24.14 -8.41 -12.25
CA MET A 227 23.33 -8.15 -11.06
C MET A 227 23.99 -7.07 -10.20
N GLY A 228 23.18 -6.20 -9.59
CA GLY A 228 23.67 -5.17 -8.66
C GLY A 228 23.83 -3.77 -9.27
N ILE A 229 23.80 -3.62 -10.56
CA ILE A 229 23.56 -2.32 -11.21
C ILE A 229 22.10 -1.91 -10.99
N ALA A 230 21.89 -0.66 -10.58
CA ALA A 230 20.56 -0.18 -10.18
C ALA A 230 19.52 -0.23 -11.32
N GLY A 231 19.96 -0.08 -12.56
CA GLY A 231 19.11 -0.15 -13.75
C GLY A 231 18.89 -1.56 -14.31
N SER A 232 19.63 -2.59 -13.84
CA SER A 232 19.51 -3.94 -14.42
C SER A 232 18.09 -4.52 -14.36
N PRO A 233 17.37 -4.41 -13.23
CA PRO A 233 15.97 -4.87 -13.20
C PRO A 233 15.06 -4.08 -14.14
N ASP A 234 15.27 -2.76 -14.24
CA ASP A 234 14.47 -1.89 -15.12
C ASP A 234 14.65 -2.29 -16.59
N ILE A 235 15.89 -2.53 -17.02
CA ILE A 235 16.25 -2.93 -18.38
C ILE A 235 15.66 -4.31 -18.72
N PHE A 236 15.86 -5.28 -17.81
CA PHE A 236 15.39 -6.65 -18.02
C PHE A 236 13.86 -6.71 -18.10
N GLN A 237 13.16 -6.04 -17.16
CA GLN A 237 11.70 -5.99 -17.16
C GLN A 237 11.15 -5.30 -18.41
N SER A 238 11.77 -4.21 -18.87
CA SER A 238 11.36 -3.52 -20.09
C SER A 238 11.39 -4.44 -21.29
N LYS A 239 12.53 -5.13 -21.50
CA LYS A 239 12.71 -6.09 -22.61
C LYS A 239 11.77 -7.30 -22.49
N MET A 240 11.55 -7.81 -21.26
CA MET A 240 10.65 -8.93 -21.03
C MET A 240 9.18 -8.55 -21.27
N THR A 241 8.79 -7.33 -20.87
CA THR A 241 7.45 -6.80 -21.15
C THR A 241 7.21 -6.66 -22.65
N GLU A 242 8.20 -6.20 -23.41
CA GLU A 242 8.14 -6.11 -24.86
C GLU A 242 8.05 -7.51 -25.51
N LEU A 243 8.89 -8.47 -25.08
CA LEU A 243 8.90 -9.83 -25.59
C LEU A 243 7.57 -10.55 -25.38
N MET A 244 6.94 -10.35 -24.23
CA MET A 244 5.66 -10.99 -23.86
C MET A 244 4.44 -10.12 -24.22
N ALA A 245 4.62 -8.96 -24.84
CA ALA A 245 3.52 -8.13 -25.31
C ALA A 245 2.53 -8.95 -26.15
N THR A 246 1.24 -8.66 -26.03
CA THR A 246 0.14 -9.39 -26.69
C THR A 246 -0.20 -10.78 -26.14
N LEU A 247 0.56 -11.35 -25.19
CA LEU A 247 0.21 -12.61 -24.54
C LEU A 247 -0.50 -12.32 -23.21
N GLU A 248 -1.82 -12.10 -23.24
CA GLU A 248 -2.63 -11.75 -22.06
C GLU A 248 -2.63 -12.83 -20.97
N PHE A 249 -2.34 -14.07 -21.34
CA PHE A 249 -2.24 -15.22 -20.43
C PHE A 249 -0.86 -15.37 -19.77
N VAL A 250 0.08 -14.43 -20.01
CA VAL A 250 1.42 -14.45 -19.42
C VAL A 250 1.56 -13.29 -18.43
N ARG A 251 2.15 -13.57 -17.27
CA ARG A 251 2.61 -12.57 -16.31
C ARG A 251 4.11 -12.69 -16.16
N ALA A 252 4.81 -11.61 -16.47
CA ALA A 252 6.27 -11.54 -16.38
C ALA A 252 6.68 -10.63 -15.23
N TYR A 253 7.49 -11.13 -14.32
CA TYR A 253 8.10 -10.36 -13.25
C TYR A 253 9.60 -10.65 -13.19
N ILE A 254 10.38 -9.78 -13.85
CA ILE A 254 11.82 -9.97 -14.06
C ILE A 254 12.07 -11.32 -14.77
N ASP A 255 12.75 -12.26 -14.11
CA ASP A 255 13.13 -13.57 -14.61
C ASP A 255 12.07 -14.68 -14.34
N ASP A 256 11.02 -14.38 -13.58
CA ASP A 256 9.90 -15.28 -13.29
C ASP A 256 8.75 -15.08 -14.31
N LEU A 257 8.50 -16.06 -15.16
CA LEU A 257 7.38 -16.06 -16.11
C LEU A 257 6.28 -17.00 -15.63
N LEU A 258 5.04 -16.54 -15.66
CA LEU A 258 3.87 -17.35 -15.33
C LEU A 258 2.89 -17.35 -16.49
N CYS A 259 2.66 -18.52 -17.08
CA CYS A 259 1.62 -18.79 -18.09
C CYS A 259 0.43 -19.43 -17.38
N ILE A 260 -0.77 -18.82 -17.45
CA ILE A 260 -2.00 -19.30 -16.81
C ILE A 260 -3.14 -19.38 -17.80
N THR A 261 -3.95 -20.43 -17.68
CA THR A 261 -5.11 -20.66 -18.58
C THR A 261 -6.30 -21.22 -17.83
N LYS A 262 -7.50 -20.87 -18.26
CA LYS A 262 -8.78 -21.35 -17.71
C LYS A 262 -9.37 -22.53 -18.50
N GLY A 263 -8.79 -22.86 -19.66
CA GLY A 263 -9.29 -23.86 -20.59
C GLY A 263 -8.85 -25.29 -20.29
N THR A 264 -8.89 -26.12 -21.34
CA THR A 264 -8.40 -27.51 -21.33
C THR A 264 -6.87 -27.54 -21.29
N LEU A 265 -6.30 -28.74 -21.11
CA LEU A 265 -4.85 -28.91 -21.18
C LEU A 265 -4.32 -28.61 -22.60
N GLU A 266 -5.06 -28.97 -23.64
CA GLU A 266 -4.70 -28.68 -25.02
C GLU A 266 -4.60 -27.16 -25.27
N ASP A 267 -5.56 -26.39 -24.78
CA ASP A 267 -5.49 -24.90 -24.80
C ASP A 267 -4.26 -24.39 -24.07
N HIS A 268 -3.94 -24.99 -22.91
CA HIS A 268 -2.75 -24.61 -22.15
C HIS A 268 -1.46 -24.92 -22.91
N LEU A 269 -1.36 -26.12 -23.51
CA LEU A 269 -0.18 -26.53 -24.28
C LEU A 269 0.01 -25.64 -25.51
N ALA A 270 -1.06 -25.29 -26.22
CA ALA A 270 -0.99 -24.39 -27.38
C ALA A 270 -0.50 -22.98 -26.96
N LYS A 271 -0.97 -22.48 -25.84
CA LYS A 271 -0.50 -21.16 -25.28
C LYS A 271 0.92 -21.24 -24.76
N LEU A 272 1.31 -22.34 -24.11
CA LEU A 272 2.68 -22.60 -23.68
C LEU A 272 3.64 -22.64 -24.87
N GLU A 273 3.23 -23.30 -25.98
CA GLU A 273 4.01 -23.33 -27.21
C GLU A 273 4.34 -21.94 -27.73
N LEU A 274 3.39 -20.98 -27.70
CA LEU A 274 3.63 -19.59 -28.09
C LEU A 274 4.69 -18.93 -27.19
N VAL A 275 4.68 -19.22 -25.90
CA VAL A 275 5.68 -18.69 -24.96
C VAL A 275 7.06 -19.28 -25.25
N LEU A 276 7.14 -20.61 -25.44
CA LEU A 276 8.39 -21.30 -25.73
C LEU A 276 8.99 -20.83 -27.07
N SER A 277 8.16 -20.67 -28.11
CA SER A 277 8.60 -20.14 -29.42
C SER A 277 9.22 -18.74 -29.26
N ARG A 278 8.58 -17.81 -28.55
CA ARG A 278 9.12 -16.47 -28.32
C ARG A 278 10.45 -16.47 -27.55
N LEU A 279 10.57 -17.37 -26.55
CA LEU A 279 11.82 -17.51 -25.81
C LEU A 279 12.94 -18.08 -26.70
N GLN A 280 12.62 -19.01 -27.60
CA GLN A 280 13.55 -19.58 -28.56
C GLN A 280 13.99 -18.53 -29.60
N ASP A 281 13.05 -17.77 -30.17
CA ASP A 281 13.33 -16.68 -31.11
C ASP A 281 14.21 -15.58 -30.50
N ALA A 282 14.02 -15.32 -29.20
CA ALA A 282 14.84 -14.40 -28.42
C ALA A 282 16.19 -15.02 -27.99
N ASN A 283 16.45 -16.29 -28.29
CA ASN A 283 17.63 -17.03 -27.83
C ASN A 283 17.84 -17.01 -26.33
N LEU A 284 16.73 -17.08 -25.55
CA LEU A 284 16.73 -17.23 -24.11
C LEU A 284 16.78 -18.70 -23.74
N LYS A 285 17.16 -19.00 -22.50
CA LYS A 285 17.22 -20.37 -21.98
C LYS A 285 16.39 -20.51 -20.70
N VAL A 286 15.78 -21.67 -20.49
CA VAL A 286 14.89 -21.98 -19.37
C VAL A 286 15.48 -23.08 -18.51
N ASN A 287 15.39 -22.93 -17.20
CA ASN A 287 15.79 -23.97 -16.26
C ASN A 287 14.62 -24.91 -15.99
N ALA A 288 14.52 -26.01 -16.74
CA ALA A 288 13.43 -26.97 -16.62
C ALA A 288 13.29 -27.56 -15.22
N ARG A 289 14.39 -27.79 -14.49
CA ARG A 289 14.36 -28.36 -13.12
C ARG A 289 13.73 -27.44 -12.09
N LYS A 290 13.76 -26.13 -12.32
CA LYS A 290 13.15 -25.12 -11.46
C LYS A 290 11.79 -24.66 -11.96
N SER A 291 11.43 -25.02 -13.18
CA SER A 291 10.16 -24.69 -13.79
C SER A 291 9.09 -25.70 -13.39
N ASN A 292 7.87 -25.24 -13.24
CA ASN A 292 6.69 -26.07 -12.99
C ASN A 292 5.79 -26.02 -14.20
N PHE A 293 5.54 -27.19 -14.83
CA PHE A 293 4.73 -27.28 -16.04
C PHE A 293 3.32 -27.78 -15.75
N CYS A 294 2.31 -27.20 -16.38
CA CYS A 294 0.90 -27.59 -16.32
C CYS A 294 0.38 -27.87 -14.92
N ALA A 295 0.89 -27.16 -13.92
CA ALA A 295 0.58 -27.36 -12.52
C ALA A 295 -0.84 -26.92 -12.16
N ILE A 296 -1.45 -27.61 -11.20
CA ILE A 296 -2.71 -27.20 -10.56
C ILE A 296 -2.46 -26.30 -9.35
N GLU A 297 -1.23 -26.32 -8.84
CA GLU A 297 -0.71 -25.46 -7.77
C GLU A 297 0.77 -25.15 -8.08
N THR A 298 1.17 -23.89 -7.99
CA THR A 298 2.55 -23.47 -8.29
C THR A 298 3.06 -22.38 -7.35
N GLU A 299 4.37 -22.38 -7.10
CA GLU A 299 5.04 -21.29 -6.39
C GLU A 299 5.30 -20.11 -7.36
N TYR A 300 4.79 -18.91 -7.03
CA TYR A 300 5.06 -17.70 -7.81
C TYR A 300 5.20 -16.48 -6.89
N LEU A 301 6.27 -15.72 -7.09
CA LEU A 301 6.57 -14.50 -6.31
C LEU A 301 6.41 -14.70 -4.78
N GLY A 302 6.73 -15.89 -4.26
CA GLY A 302 6.69 -16.19 -2.83
C GLY A 302 5.31 -16.50 -2.27
N TYR A 303 4.34 -16.75 -3.11
CA TYR A 303 3.01 -17.25 -2.80
C TYR A 303 2.81 -18.62 -3.44
N ILE A 304 1.83 -19.34 -2.96
CA ILE A 304 1.30 -20.53 -3.61
C ILE A 304 0.04 -20.09 -4.36
N LEU A 305 0.04 -20.30 -5.65
CA LEU A 305 -1.12 -20.13 -6.51
C LEU A 305 -1.77 -21.49 -6.71
N SER A 306 -3.03 -21.63 -6.38
CA SER A 306 -3.83 -22.85 -6.59
C SER A 306 -5.11 -22.49 -7.34
N ARG A 307 -5.85 -23.49 -7.83
CA ARG A 307 -7.17 -23.25 -8.43
C ARG A 307 -8.13 -22.56 -7.49
N ASP A 308 -8.01 -22.81 -6.18
CA ASP A 308 -8.90 -22.26 -5.15
C ASP A 308 -8.52 -20.85 -4.70
N GLY A 309 -7.32 -20.37 -5.04
CA GLY A 309 -6.85 -19.05 -4.66
C GLY A 309 -5.37 -18.96 -4.30
N ILE A 310 -5.03 -17.88 -3.63
CA ILE A 310 -3.67 -17.47 -3.29
C ILE A 310 -3.40 -17.72 -1.81
N LYS A 311 -2.29 -18.43 -1.52
CA LYS A 311 -1.84 -18.77 -0.16
C LYS A 311 -0.41 -18.28 0.09
N PRO A 312 0.00 -18.05 1.35
CA PRO A 312 1.39 -17.78 1.66
C PRO A 312 2.26 -19.04 1.44
N GLN A 313 3.49 -18.86 1.01
CA GLN A 313 4.43 -19.96 0.82
C GLN A 313 4.79 -20.63 2.15
N PRO A 314 4.55 -21.96 2.34
CA PRO A 314 4.77 -22.64 3.63
C PRO A 314 6.20 -22.53 4.15
N LYS A 315 7.21 -22.63 3.30
CA LYS A 315 8.64 -22.49 3.68
C LYS A 315 8.95 -21.12 4.28
N LYS A 316 8.34 -20.05 3.78
CA LYS A 316 8.50 -18.69 4.31
C LYS A 316 7.72 -18.52 5.61
N VAL A 317 6.51 -19.08 5.71
CA VAL A 317 5.73 -19.09 6.95
C VAL A 317 6.54 -19.81 8.06
N GLN A 318 7.06 -21.01 7.81
CA GLN A 318 7.91 -21.72 8.74
C GLN A 318 9.15 -20.91 9.16
N SER A 319 9.77 -20.20 8.22
CA SER A 319 10.90 -19.31 8.53
C SER A 319 10.50 -18.15 9.47
N ILE A 320 9.27 -17.62 9.38
CA ILE A 320 8.73 -16.62 10.31
C ILE A 320 8.44 -17.26 11.67
N LEU A 321 7.84 -18.46 11.67
CA LEU A 321 7.53 -19.21 12.91
C LEU A 321 8.79 -19.60 13.69
N ALA A 322 9.88 -19.90 13.02
CA ALA A 322 11.16 -20.24 13.64
C ALA A 322 11.91 -19.05 14.26
N LEU A 323 11.47 -17.80 14.02
CA LEU A 323 12.13 -16.63 14.59
C LEU A 323 11.98 -16.57 16.11
N THR A 324 13.08 -16.27 16.79
CA THR A 324 13.09 -15.94 18.23
C THR A 324 12.69 -14.48 18.45
N PRO A 325 12.26 -14.11 19.67
CA PRO A 325 11.97 -12.72 19.99
C PRO A 325 13.11 -11.78 19.65
N PRO A 326 12.83 -10.60 19.06
CA PRO A 326 13.85 -9.63 18.67
C PRO A 326 14.68 -9.15 19.87
N LYS A 327 15.99 -9.14 19.74
CA LYS A 327 16.92 -8.64 20.78
C LYS A 327 17.23 -7.14 20.65
N ASN A 328 16.85 -6.52 19.56
CA ASN A 328 17.10 -5.11 19.26
C ASN A 328 16.16 -4.58 18.16
N VAL A 329 16.17 -3.27 17.93
CA VAL A 329 15.34 -2.59 16.91
C VAL A 329 15.61 -3.12 15.49
N LYS A 330 16.83 -3.56 15.18
CA LYS A 330 17.17 -4.09 13.85
C LYS A 330 16.48 -5.42 13.59
N ASP A 331 16.51 -6.33 14.59
CA ASP A 331 15.83 -7.62 14.51
C ASP A 331 14.31 -7.42 14.41
N LEU A 332 13.76 -6.49 15.21
CA LEU A 332 12.35 -6.15 15.14
C LEU A 332 11.95 -5.61 13.76
N ARG A 333 12.74 -4.71 13.15
CA ARG A 333 12.49 -4.24 11.79
C ARG A 333 12.54 -5.35 10.75
N ARG A 334 13.44 -6.31 10.94
CA ARG A 334 13.55 -7.49 10.06
C ARG A 334 12.28 -8.34 10.16
N PHE A 335 11.82 -8.65 11.37
CA PHE A 335 10.56 -9.36 11.60
C PHE A 335 9.38 -8.65 10.95
N LEU A 336 9.21 -7.34 11.24
CA LEU A 336 8.15 -6.53 10.66
C LEU A 336 8.19 -6.51 9.12
N GLY A 337 9.38 -6.45 8.52
CA GLY A 337 9.55 -6.52 7.06
C GLY A 337 9.11 -7.85 6.48
N MET A 338 9.42 -8.98 7.14
CA MET A 338 8.99 -10.31 6.70
C MET A 338 7.48 -10.49 6.78
N VAL A 339 6.88 -10.05 7.88
CA VAL A 339 5.44 -10.12 8.11
C VAL A 339 4.65 -9.20 7.15
N GLN A 340 5.20 -8.02 6.86
CA GLN A 340 4.59 -7.04 5.97
C GLN A 340 4.51 -7.53 4.51
N TYR A 341 5.29 -8.53 4.13
CA TYR A 341 5.24 -9.14 2.80
C TYR A 341 3.86 -9.76 2.52
N TYR A 342 3.25 -10.38 3.53
CA TYR A 342 1.93 -11.02 3.45
C TYR A 342 0.79 -10.14 3.97
N ARG A 343 0.94 -8.82 3.86
CA ARG A 343 0.04 -7.83 4.49
C ARG A 343 -1.43 -7.95 4.07
N ASP A 344 -1.68 -8.42 2.87
CA ASP A 344 -3.02 -8.47 2.27
C ASP A 344 -3.76 -9.79 2.60
N LEU A 345 -3.07 -10.76 3.25
CA LEU A 345 -3.59 -12.06 3.62
C LEU A 345 -4.22 -12.14 5.01
N TRP A 346 -4.13 -11.08 5.83
CA TRP A 346 -4.61 -11.15 7.20
C TRP A 346 -5.23 -9.86 7.71
N ALA A 347 -6.35 -10.05 8.37
CA ALA A 347 -7.12 -8.98 8.96
C ALA A 347 -6.41 -8.34 10.18
N ARG A 348 -6.78 -7.13 10.57
CA ARG A 348 -6.35 -6.42 11.80
C ARG A 348 -4.84 -6.26 11.99
N ARG A 349 -4.08 -6.46 10.96
CA ARG A 349 -2.61 -6.34 10.99
C ARG A 349 -2.14 -5.13 11.78
N SER A 350 -2.73 -3.96 11.53
CA SER A 350 -2.33 -2.70 12.18
C SER A 350 -2.51 -2.72 13.69
N LYS A 351 -3.57 -3.36 14.21
CA LYS A 351 -3.82 -3.49 15.65
C LYS A 351 -2.79 -4.43 16.29
N MET A 352 -2.57 -5.59 15.68
CA MET A 352 -1.62 -6.59 16.20
C MET A 352 -0.18 -6.09 16.16
N LEU A 353 0.21 -5.40 15.08
CA LEU A 353 1.55 -4.82 14.96
C LEU A 353 1.74 -3.52 15.75
N ALA A 354 0.69 -2.90 16.29
CA ALA A 354 0.77 -1.61 16.97
C ALA A 354 1.78 -1.56 18.12
N PRO A 355 1.85 -2.54 19.06
CA PRO A 355 2.88 -2.54 20.10
C PRO A 355 4.30 -2.57 19.52
N LEU A 356 4.54 -3.48 18.58
CA LEU A 356 5.85 -3.69 17.94
C LEU A 356 6.30 -2.48 17.10
N THR A 357 5.38 -1.87 16.36
CA THR A 357 5.68 -0.66 15.56
C THR A 357 5.93 0.56 16.43
N SER A 358 5.25 0.69 17.58
CA SER A 358 5.48 1.75 18.55
C SER A 358 6.88 1.64 19.16
N LEU A 359 7.31 0.43 19.52
CA LEU A 359 8.64 0.15 20.05
C LEU A 359 9.75 0.55 19.06
N VAL A 360 9.57 0.32 17.75
CA VAL A 360 10.50 0.80 16.71
C VAL A 360 10.62 2.32 16.71
N GLY A 361 9.51 3.05 16.92
CA GLY A 361 9.48 4.51 17.00
C GLY A 361 10.20 5.03 18.26
N GLU A 362 10.01 4.38 19.39
CA GLU A 362 10.57 4.76 20.68
C GLU A 362 12.06 4.51 20.80
N CYS A 363 12.54 3.36 20.32
CA CYS A 363 13.92 2.90 20.45
C CYS A 363 14.80 3.13 19.20
N GLY A 364 14.26 3.57 18.08
CA GLY A 364 14.96 3.64 16.79
C GLY A 364 16.05 4.73 16.71
N HIS A 365 17.18 4.44 16.04
CA HIS A 365 18.17 5.46 15.67
C HIS A 365 17.64 6.30 14.48
N THR A 366 17.13 7.49 14.71
CA THR A 366 16.98 8.48 13.65
C THR A 366 18.32 9.16 13.42
N LYS A 367 18.77 9.22 12.15
CA LYS A 367 19.81 10.16 11.77
C LYS A 367 19.30 11.55 12.16
N THR A 368 19.97 12.14 13.10
CA THR A 368 19.64 13.43 13.70
C THR A 368 19.60 14.51 12.61
N THR A 369 18.43 14.96 12.23
CA THR A 369 18.31 16.37 11.85
C THR A 369 18.51 17.17 13.11
N LYS A 370 19.40 18.15 13.07
CA LYS A 370 19.94 18.94 14.21
C LYS A 370 18.89 19.67 15.10
N ARG A 371 17.59 19.46 14.94
CA ARG A 371 16.55 20.31 15.53
C ARG A 371 15.78 19.78 16.74
N LEU A 372 15.85 18.50 17.12
CA LEU A 372 15.22 18.02 18.37
C LEU A 372 15.94 16.78 18.87
N LYS A 373 16.75 16.92 19.92
CA LYS A 373 17.31 15.80 20.71
C LYS A 373 16.20 15.18 21.57
N VAL A 374 15.30 14.42 20.96
CA VAL A 374 14.45 13.50 21.74
C VAL A 374 15.34 12.36 22.19
N ARG A 375 15.61 12.26 23.50
CA ARG A 375 16.32 11.11 24.09
C ARG A 375 15.46 9.87 23.81
N LYS A 376 16.00 8.94 23.01
CA LYS A 376 15.35 7.67 22.74
C LYS A 376 15.55 6.74 23.92
N LYS A 377 14.50 5.95 24.21
CA LYS A 377 14.55 4.93 25.25
C LYS A 377 15.53 3.83 24.84
N PRO A 378 16.24 3.21 25.81
CA PRO A 378 16.98 1.99 25.55
C PRO A 378 16.02 0.90 25.07
N TRP A 379 16.56 -0.15 24.41
CA TRP A 379 15.76 -1.29 24.01
C TRP A 379 15.14 -1.95 25.24
N HIS A 380 13.82 -2.15 25.18
CA HIS A 380 13.05 -2.88 26.19
C HIS A 380 12.07 -3.80 25.48
N TRP A 381 11.86 -4.98 26.05
CA TRP A 381 10.93 -5.98 25.54
C TRP A 381 10.08 -6.44 26.70
N GLU A 382 8.80 -6.13 26.63
CA GLU A 382 7.81 -6.39 27.68
C GLU A 382 6.84 -7.49 27.22
N GLU A 383 6.03 -8.00 28.14
CA GLU A 383 5.03 -9.04 27.88
C GLU A 383 4.05 -8.64 26.76
N VAL A 384 3.67 -7.37 26.69
CA VAL A 384 2.79 -6.83 25.62
C VAL A 384 3.44 -7.00 24.23
N HIS A 385 4.77 -6.83 24.13
CA HIS A 385 5.51 -7.01 22.89
C HIS A 385 5.66 -8.50 22.55
N GLN A 386 5.89 -9.35 23.57
CA GLN A 386 5.95 -10.80 23.41
C GLN A 386 4.61 -11.34 22.92
N LYS A 387 3.50 -10.98 23.57
CA LYS A 387 2.16 -11.38 23.16
C LYS A 387 1.88 -10.94 21.71
N ALA A 388 2.15 -9.69 21.35
CA ALA A 388 1.95 -9.20 19.98
C ALA A 388 2.81 -9.96 18.95
N PHE A 389 4.04 -10.36 19.31
CA PHE A 389 4.90 -11.16 18.47
C PHE A 389 4.34 -12.56 18.23
N ASP A 390 3.85 -13.23 19.29
CA ASP A 390 3.28 -14.56 19.23
C ASP A 390 1.93 -14.58 18.51
N ASP A 391 1.06 -13.59 18.75
CA ASP A 391 -0.23 -13.42 18.08
C ASP A 391 -0.06 -13.26 16.56
N VAL A 392 0.94 -12.48 16.13
CA VAL A 392 1.28 -12.30 14.72
C VAL A 392 1.76 -13.62 14.11
N LYS A 393 2.62 -14.38 14.79
CA LYS A 393 3.08 -15.70 14.33
C LYS A 393 1.91 -16.68 14.20
N ALA A 394 1.06 -16.74 15.22
CA ALA A 394 -0.14 -17.59 15.20
C ALA A 394 -1.10 -17.23 14.06
N THR A 395 -1.26 -15.94 13.75
CA THR A 395 -2.13 -15.49 12.66
C THR A 395 -1.58 -15.86 11.29
N ILE A 396 -0.27 -15.71 11.07
CA ILE A 396 0.38 -16.06 9.80
C ILE A 396 0.42 -17.58 9.60
N ALA A 397 0.45 -18.36 10.70
CA ALA A 397 0.40 -19.81 10.65
C ALA A 397 -0.95 -20.38 10.20
N ARG A 398 -2.01 -19.58 10.21
CA ARG A 398 -3.33 -20.00 9.74
C ARG A 398 -3.34 -20.10 8.22
N ASP A 399 -3.99 -21.12 7.71
CA ASP A 399 -4.16 -21.34 6.28
C ASP A 399 -5.25 -20.41 5.73
N VAL A 400 -4.86 -19.19 5.38
CA VAL A 400 -5.76 -18.20 4.76
C VAL A 400 -5.60 -18.28 3.25
N THR A 401 -6.68 -18.62 2.56
CA THR A 401 -6.75 -18.60 1.09
C THR A 401 -7.56 -17.39 0.63
N LEU A 402 -6.94 -16.52 -0.18
CA LEU A 402 -7.65 -15.44 -0.87
C LEU A 402 -8.17 -15.94 -2.21
N ALA A 403 -9.43 -15.61 -2.54
CA ALA A 403 -9.98 -15.90 -3.85
C ALA A 403 -9.34 -15.00 -4.92
N TYR A 404 -9.38 -15.44 -6.15
CA TYR A 404 -9.07 -14.59 -7.30
C TYR A 404 -10.24 -13.63 -7.57
N PRO A 405 -9.96 -12.38 -7.97
CA PRO A 405 -11.01 -11.47 -8.41
C PRO A 405 -11.62 -11.95 -9.72
N ASP A 406 -12.94 -11.84 -9.82
CA ASP A 406 -13.71 -12.03 -11.04
C ASP A 406 -14.24 -10.67 -11.51
N TYR A 407 -13.63 -10.09 -12.52
CA TYR A 407 -13.96 -8.76 -13.01
C TYR A 407 -15.29 -8.69 -13.78
N SER A 408 -15.94 -9.83 -14.06
CA SER A 408 -17.29 -9.88 -14.61
C SER A 408 -18.38 -9.65 -13.55
N GLN A 409 -18.02 -9.70 -12.25
CA GLN A 409 -18.92 -9.57 -11.12
C GLN A 409 -18.60 -8.33 -10.30
N GLY A 410 -19.59 -7.84 -9.54
CA GLY A 410 -19.38 -6.74 -8.60
C GLY A 410 -18.57 -7.18 -7.37
N PHE A 411 -17.96 -6.18 -6.69
CA PHE A 411 -17.22 -6.37 -5.46
C PHE A 411 -18.04 -5.91 -4.25
N GLU A 412 -17.97 -6.67 -3.18
CA GLU A 412 -18.54 -6.34 -1.89
C GLU A 412 -17.41 -5.91 -0.94
N ILE A 413 -17.57 -4.77 -0.29
CA ILE A 413 -16.55 -4.18 0.58
C ILE A 413 -17.16 -3.94 1.95
N TYR A 414 -16.70 -4.65 2.96
CA TYR A 414 -17.11 -4.47 4.35
C TYR A 414 -16.08 -3.61 5.05
N THR A 415 -16.51 -2.47 5.59
CA THR A 415 -15.61 -1.51 6.25
C THR A 415 -15.92 -1.33 7.73
N ASP A 416 -14.87 -1.09 8.52
CA ASP A 416 -14.95 -0.73 9.93
C ASP A 416 -13.85 0.29 10.28
N GLY A 417 -14.24 1.31 11.03
CA GLY A 417 -13.37 2.39 11.46
C GLY A 417 -13.36 2.59 12.97
N SER A 418 -12.24 2.34 13.63
CA SER A 418 -12.06 2.65 15.05
C SER A 418 -11.20 3.89 15.25
N LYS A 419 -11.19 4.48 16.46
CA LYS A 419 -10.30 5.60 16.82
C LYS A 419 -8.80 5.29 16.69
N ARG A 420 -8.42 4.04 16.45
CA ARG A 420 -7.01 3.61 16.35
C ARG A 420 -6.62 3.16 14.96
N GLN A 421 -7.54 2.56 14.22
CA GLN A 421 -7.26 1.96 12.91
C GLN A 421 -8.48 1.96 12.00
N LEU A 422 -8.22 1.80 10.71
CA LEU A 422 -9.18 1.48 9.66
C LEU A 422 -9.02 0.02 9.28
N GLY A 423 -10.13 -0.63 8.97
CA GLY A 423 -10.18 -2.01 8.50
C GLY A 423 -11.17 -2.16 7.35
N ALA A 424 -10.89 -3.07 6.43
CA ALA A 424 -11.87 -3.52 5.44
C ALA A 424 -11.53 -4.93 4.95
N VAL A 425 -12.54 -5.59 4.40
CA VAL A 425 -12.39 -6.80 3.62
C VAL A 425 -13.12 -6.63 2.29
N ILE A 426 -12.49 -7.07 1.22
CA ILE A 426 -13.07 -7.10 -0.12
C ILE A 426 -13.42 -8.54 -0.41
N THR A 427 -14.66 -8.78 -0.84
CA THR A 427 -15.19 -10.12 -1.09
C THR A 427 -15.92 -10.19 -2.42
N GLN A 428 -16.02 -11.39 -2.95
CA GLN A 428 -16.94 -11.80 -4.03
C GLN A 428 -17.46 -13.19 -3.70
N ASN A 429 -18.75 -13.43 -3.89
CA ASN A 429 -19.37 -14.74 -3.61
C ASN A 429 -19.02 -15.26 -2.21
N ASN A 430 -19.00 -14.38 -1.22
CA ASN A 430 -18.67 -14.70 0.17
C ASN A 430 -17.22 -15.22 0.38
N ARG A 431 -16.32 -15.01 -0.58
CA ARG A 431 -14.91 -15.38 -0.45
C ARG A 431 -14.04 -14.13 -0.36
N PRO A 432 -13.09 -14.05 0.58
CA PRO A 432 -12.21 -12.91 0.71
C PRO A 432 -11.22 -12.85 -0.45
N ILE A 433 -11.07 -11.66 -1.03
CA ILE A 433 -10.08 -11.35 -2.06
C ILE A 433 -8.90 -10.60 -1.46
N ALA A 434 -9.17 -9.65 -0.55
CA ALA A 434 -8.11 -8.88 0.10
C ALA A 434 -8.57 -8.34 1.45
N PHE A 435 -7.63 -8.17 2.36
CA PHE A 435 -7.82 -7.50 3.65
C PHE A 435 -7.08 -6.16 3.67
N PHE A 436 -7.76 -5.11 4.11
CA PHE A 436 -7.18 -3.81 4.37
C PHE A 436 -7.05 -3.54 5.87
N SER A 437 -5.91 -3.04 6.29
CA SER A 437 -5.74 -2.59 7.68
C SER A 437 -4.67 -1.49 7.75
N ARG A 438 -5.06 -0.33 8.29
CA ARG A 438 -4.18 0.83 8.42
C ARG A 438 -4.35 1.53 9.76
N LYS A 439 -3.24 1.84 10.46
CA LYS A 439 -3.23 2.63 11.69
C LYS A 439 -3.50 4.10 11.38
N LEU A 440 -4.35 4.75 12.18
CA LEU A 440 -4.60 6.19 12.10
C LEU A 440 -3.41 7.00 12.62
N SER A 441 -3.11 8.11 11.95
CA SER A 441 -2.17 9.12 12.48
C SER A 441 -2.77 9.82 13.70
N THR A 442 -1.93 10.46 14.52
CA THR A 442 -2.37 11.22 15.70
C THR A 442 -3.38 12.32 15.36
N CYS A 443 -3.29 12.91 14.16
CA CYS A 443 -4.27 13.88 13.67
C CYS A 443 -5.59 13.19 13.28
N GLN A 444 -5.56 12.04 12.63
CA GLN A 444 -6.73 11.29 12.19
C GLN A 444 -7.50 10.67 13.37
N GLN A 445 -6.82 10.32 14.48
CA GLN A 445 -7.47 9.85 15.71
C GLN A 445 -8.41 10.88 16.34
N LYS A 446 -8.27 12.15 15.97
CA LYS A 446 -9.14 13.26 16.42
C LYS A 446 -10.35 13.49 15.52
N TYR A 447 -10.51 12.72 14.45
CA TYR A 447 -11.65 12.79 13.56
C TYR A 447 -12.93 12.29 14.26
N SER A 448 -14.08 12.77 13.82
CA SER A 448 -15.35 12.23 14.26
C SER A 448 -15.51 10.76 13.82
N VAL A 449 -16.40 10.02 14.45
CA VAL A 449 -16.66 8.62 14.09
C VAL A 449 -17.07 8.53 12.61
N THR A 450 -18.00 9.38 12.18
CA THR A 450 -18.43 9.45 10.78
C THR A 450 -17.27 9.72 9.81
N GLU A 451 -16.34 10.62 10.17
CA GLU A 451 -15.15 10.89 9.35
C GLU A 451 -14.20 9.69 9.30
N ILE A 452 -14.09 8.92 10.39
CA ILE A 452 -13.22 7.73 10.44
C ILE A 452 -13.82 6.62 9.58
N GLU A 453 -15.14 6.39 9.67
CA GLU A 453 -15.84 5.40 8.84
C GLU A 453 -15.75 5.75 7.34
N LEU A 454 -16.01 7.01 6.99
CA LEU A 454 -15.84 7.47 5.61
C LEU A 454 -14.39 7.33 5.14
N LEU A 455 -13.42 7.62 6.01
CA LEU A 455 -12.01 7.45 5.71
C LEU A 455 -11.65 5.98 5.49
N ALA A 456 -12.29 5.03 6.19
CA ALA A 456 -12.08 3.61 5.98
C ALA A 456 -12.46 3.21 4.54
N ILE A 457 -13.60 3.68 4.05
CA ILE A 457 -14.04 3.46 2.67
C ILE A 457 -13.03 4.08 1.69
N VAL A 458 -12.76 5.38 1.84
CA VAL A 458 -11.89 6.14 0.93
C VAL A 458 -10.48 5.54 0.81
N GLU A 459 -9.88 5.16 1.93
CA GLU A 459 -8.53 4.61 1.92
C GLU A 459 -8.49 3.18 1.39
N THR A 460 -9.56 2.40 1.58
CA THR A 460 -9.70 1.08 0.95
C THR A 460 -9.80 1.21 -0.58
N LEU A 461 -10.65 2.11 -1.07
CA LEU A 461 -10.78 2.36 -2.51
C LEU A 461 -9.46 2.83 -3.14
N LYS A 462 -8.70 3.69 -2.45
CA LYS A 462 -7.39 4.14 -2.93
C LYS A 462 -6.33 3.03 -2.96
N GLU A 463 -6.26 2.20 -1.91
CA GLU A 463 -5.26 1.13 -1.84
C GLU A 463 -5.49 0.09 -2.94
N PHE A 464 -6.75 -0.20 -3.26
CA PHE A 464 -7.13 -1.19 -4.26
C PHE A 464 -7.67 -0.56 -5.56
N LYS A 465 -7.22 0.66 -5.89
CA LYS A 465 -7.70 1.38 -7.08
C LYS A 465 -7.62 0.54 -8.35
N GLY A 466 -6.52 -0.18 -8.58
CA GLY A 466 -6.31 -1.00 -9.77
C GLY A 466 -7.36 -2.11 -9.95
N MET A 467 -7.94 -2.60 -8.83
CA MET A 467 -8.94 -3.65 -8.83
C MET A 467 -10.37 -3.12 -8.82
N LEU A 468 -10.63 -2.01 -8.10
CA LEU A 468 -11.98 -1.56 -7.79
C LEU A 468 -12.50 -0.45 -8.71
N TRP A 469 -11.60 0.28 -9.38
CA TRP A 469 -12.01 1.41 -10.20
C TRP A 469 -12.72 0.95 -11.47
N GLY A 470 -13.90 1.53 -11.74
CA GLY A 470 -14.73 1.16 -12.89
C GLY A 470 -15.54 -0.14 -12.69
N GLN A 471 -15.50 -0.75 -11.50
CA GLN A 471 -16.27 -1.95 -11.17
C GLN A 471 -17.57 -1.59 -10.45
N LYS A 472 -18.55 -2.50 -10.47
CA LYS A 472 -19.75 -2.40 -9.62
C LYS A 472 -19.35 -2.68 -8.18
N LEU A 473 -19.56 -1.69 -7.29
CA LEU A 473 -19.12 -1.77 -5.89
C LEU A 473 -20.32 -1.64 -4.96
N VAL A 474 -20.40 -2.54 -3.98
CA VAL A 474 -21.32 -2.44 -2.84
C VAL A 474 -20.50 -2.31 -1.57
N VAL A 475 -20.65 -1.21 -0.84
CA VAL A 475 -19.92 -0.94 0.39
C VAL A 475 -20.85 -1.06 1.59
N TYR A 476 -20.55 -2.01 2.45
CA TYR A 476 -21.27 -2.25 3.69
C TYR A 476 -20.62 -1.51 4.85
N THR A 477 -21.40 -0.73 5.59
CA THR A 477 -20.95 0.03 6.77
C THR A 477 -22.02 -0.03 7.87
N ASP A 478 -21.60 0.00 9.14
CA ASP A 478 -22.51 0.08 10.28
C ASP A 478 -22.88 1.52 10.66
N HIS A 479 -22.48 2.50 9.85
CA HIS A 479 -22.70 3.91 10.12
C HIS A 479 -23.77 4.53 9.20
N LYS A 480 -25.02 4.56 9.66
CA LYS A 480 -26.19 5.06 8.93
C LYS A 480 -26.01 6.45 8.28
N ASN A 481 -25.23 7.33 8.92
CA ASN A 481 -25.07 8.71 8.42
C ASN A 481 -24.28 8.78 7.11
N LEU A 482 -23.63 7.71 6.67
CA LEU A 482 -22.91 7.67 5.40
C LEU A 482 -23.85 7.53 4.19
N MET A 483 -25.07 7.05 4.41
CA MET A 483 -26.11 6.93 3.37
C MET A 483 -26.82 8.24 3.03
N GLN A 484 -26.66 9.28 3.87
CA GLN A 484 -27.36 10.54 3.68
C GLN A 484 -26.55 11.51 2.81
N ASP A 485 -27.19 12.09 1.80
CA ASP A 485 -26.60 13.12 0.93
C ASP A 485 -26.15 14.41 1.64
N THR A 486 -26.59 14.60 2.88
CA THR A 486 -26.32 15.79 3.68
C THR A 486 -24.90 15.87 4.26
N LEU A 487 -24.07 14.82 4.15
CA LEU A 487 -22.69 14.81 4.65
C LEU A 487 -21.75 15.80 3.94
N GLY A 488 -22.10 16.26 2.75
CA GLY A 488 -21.27 17.17 1.94
C GLY A 488 -21.02 18.57 2.51
N LEU A 489 -21.76 18.97 3.54
CA LEU A 489 -21.73 20.35 4.07
C LEU A 489 -20.87 20.53 5.34
N THR A 490 -20.19 19.50 5.82
CA THR A 490 -19.58 19.54 7.16
C THR A 490 -18.14 20.05 7.20
N CYS A 491 -17.31 19.74 6.23
CA CYS A 491 -15.97 20.31 6.08
C CYS A 491 -15.39 19.98 4.70
N ASP A 492 -14.44 20.80 4.22
CA ASP A 492 -13.78 20.65 2.91
C ASP A 492 -13.13 19.28 2.68
N ARG A 493 -12.75 18.58 3.75
CA ARG A 493 -12.15 17.25 3.70
C ARG A 493 -13.19 16.19 3.37
N VAL A 494 -14.35 16.20 4.04
CA VAL A 494 -15.46 15.27 3.77
C VAL A 494 -15.98 15.49 2.36
N TYR A 495 -16.08 16.73 1.90
CA TYR A 495 -16.44 17.05 0.54
C TYR A 495 -15.48 16.42 -0.49
N ARG A 496 -14.15 16.55 -0.29
CA ARG A 496 -13.16 15.94 -1.17
C ARG A 496 -13.20 14.41 -1.16
N TRP A 497 -13.49 13.79 0.00
CA TRP A 497 -13.69 12.35 0.06
C TRP A 497 -14.94 11.90 -0.67
N ARG A 498 -15.99 12.70 -0.62
CA ARG A 498 -17.23 12.41 -1.34
C ARG A 498 -17.04 12.49 -2.86
N LEU A 499 -16.35 13.50 -3.37
CA LEU A 499 -15.99 13.57 -4.78
C LEU A 499 -15.20 12.32 -5.23
N LEU A 500 -14.34 11.80 -4.37
CA LEU A 500 -13.62 10.56 -4.65
C LEU A 500 -14.57 9.34 -4.63
N LEU A 501 -15.57 9.30 -3.74
CA LEU A 501 -16.59 8.25 -3.77
C LEU A 501 -17.42 8.31 -5.06
N GLU A 502 -17.77 9.51 -5.53
CA GLU A 502 -18.47 9.71 -6.80
C GLU A 502 -17.65 9.19 -8.00
N GLU A 503 -16.31 9.31 -7.95
CA GLU A 503 -15.41 8.74 -8.98
C GLU A 503 -15.53 7.22 -9.10
N TYR A 504 -15.78 6.53 -7.97
CA TYR A 504 -15.92 5.05 -7.94
C TYR A 504 -17.38 4.60 -8.03
N GLY A 505 -18.34 5.46 -7.68
CA GLY A 505 -19.78 5.20 -7.72
C GLY A 505 -20.23 4.00 -6.86
N PRO A 506 -19.72 3.80 -5.62
CA PRO A 506 -20.15 2.67 -4.81
C PRO A 506 -21.57 2.84 -4.30
N GLU A 507 -22.36 1.78 -4.33
CA GLU A 507 -23.59 1.68 -3.56
C GLU A 507 -23.23 1.49 -2.08
N ILE A 508 -23.66 2.41 -1.21
CA ILE A 508 -23.40 2.32 0.22
C ILE A 508 -24.63 1.74 0.92
N VAL A 509 -24.45 0.60 1.56
CA VAL A 509 -25.52 -0.13 2.26
C VAL A 509 -25.24 -0.13 3.77
N TYR A 510 -26.27 0.25 4.54
CA TYR A 510 -26.18 0.14 5.98
C TYR A 510 -26.45 -1.28 6.44
N ILE A 511 -25.58 -1.82 7.29
CA ILE A 511 -25.81 -3.06 8.02
C ILE A 511 -25.70 -2.78 9.51
N LYS A 512 -26.62 -3.39 10.32
CA LYS A 512 -26.52 -3.28 11.79
C LYS A 512 -25.17 -3.85 12.24
N GLY A 513 -24.48 -3.20 13.19
CA GLY A 513 -23.18 -3.64 13.69
C GLY A 513 -23.12 -5.11 14.15
N ILE A 514 -24.26 -5.64 14.67
CA ILE A 514 -24.42 -7.07 15.00
C ILE A 514 -24.34 -7.96 13.73
N HIS A 515 -24.72 -7.45 12.57
CA HIS A 515 -24.70 -8.17 11.29
C HIS A 515 -23.44 -7.86 10.47
N ASN A 516 -22.69 -6.82 10.83
CA ASN A 516 -21.35 -6.58 10.29
C ASN A 516 -20.32 -7.53 10.93
N THR A 517 -20.74 -8.78 11.13
CA THR A 517 -19.95 -9.84 11.80
C THR A 517 -18.62 -10.08 11.08
N VAL A 518 -18.54 -9.82 9.78
CA VAL A 518 -17.31 -9.97 8.99
C VAL A 518 -16.33 -8.85 9.32
N ALA A 519 -16.75 -7.60 9.25
CA ALA A 519 -15.88 -6.47 9.60
C ALA A 519 -15.68 -6.39 11.13
N ASP A 520 -16.69 -6.69 11.94
CA ASP A 520 -16.63 -6.68 13.39
C ASP A 520 -15.86 -7.89 13.94
N ALA A 521 -16.03 -9.10 13.40
CA ALA A 521 -15.13 -10.23 13.66
C ALA A 521 -13.69 -9.90 13.25
N ILE A 522 -13.52 -9.20 12.16
CA ILE A 522 -12.25 -8.66 11.74
C ILE A 522 -11.78 -7.54 12.69
N SER A 523 -12.64 -6.74 13.29
CA SER A 523 -12.28 -5.66 14.21
C SER A 523 -12.18 -6.08 15.69
N ARG A 524 -12.87 -7.11 16.18
CA ARG A 524 -13.02 -7.44 17.61
C ARG A 524 -12.57 -8.82 18.09
N LEU A 525 -12.11 -9.75 17.23
CA LEU A 525 -11.63 -11.05 17.71
C LEU A 525 -10.44 -10.91 18.68
N ASP A 526 -10.69 -10.93 19.97
CA ASP A 526 -9.69 -11.20 20.99
C ASP A 526 -9.41 -12.70 21.00
N PHE A 527 -8.25 -13.09 20.49
CA PHE A 527 -7.76 -14.45 20.60
C PHE A 527 -6.94 -14.56 21.89
N GLY A 528 -7.61 -14.91 22.97
CA GLY A 528 -6.94 -15.45 24.15
C GLY A 528 -6.35 -16.82 23.84
N PRO A 529 -5.28 -17.24 24.53
CA PRO A 529 -4.75 -18.59 24.43
C PRO A 529 -5.71 -19.53 25.18
N THR A 530 -6.66 -20.13 24.47
CA THR A 530 -7.40 -21.25 24.99
C THR A 530 -7.13 -22.43 24.11
N GLY A 531 -6.55 -23.45 24.75
CA GLY A 531 -6.42 -24.78 24.22
C GLY A 531 -7.76 -25.32 23.74
N ASP A 532 -7.69 -26.24 22.79
CA ASP A 532 -8.75 -27.12 22.34
C ASP A 532 -10.11 -26.47 21.99
N ASN A 533 -10.14 -25.83 20.82
CA ASN A 533 -11.34 -25.87 20.02
C ASN A 533 -10.97 -25.69 18.54
N LYS A 534 -11.03 -26.80 17.83
CA LYS A 534 -11.20 -26.87 16.37
C LYS A 534 -12.55 -26.25 15.99
N THR A 535 -12.69 -24.94 16.11
CA THR A 535 -13.79 -24.21 15.48
C THR A 535 -13.39 -24.02 14.02
N ASN A 536 -13.82 -25.00 13.25
CA ASN A 536 -13.75 -25.05 11.81
C ASN A 536 -14.23 -23.73 11.18
N TRP A 537 -13.47 -23.15 10.28
CA TRP A 537 -13.92 -22.14 9.34
C TRP A 537 -15.18 -22.59 8.55
N MET A 538 -15.38 -23.92 8.38
CA MET A 538 -16.63 -24.48 7.85
C MET A 538 -17.87 -24.14 8.67
N THR A 539 -17.75 -23.86 9.97
CA THR A 539 -18.86 -23.40 10.80
C THR A 539 -19.17 -21.92 10.55
N PHE A 540 -18.16 -21.14 10.21
CA PHE A 540 -18.32 -19.73 9.83
C PHE A 540 -19.03 -19.56 8.49
N THR A 541 -18.65 -20.37 7.48
CA THR A 541 -19.33 -20.43 6.18
C THR A 541 -20.75 -20.96 6.28
N LYS A 542 -21.03 -21.93 7.15
CA LYS A 542 -22.39 -22.45 7.36
C LYS A 542 -23.32 -21.48 8.08
N CYS A 543 -22.81 -20.69 9.01
CA CYS A 543 -23.62 -19.66 9.69
C CYS A 543 -23.97 -18.51 8.75
N TRP A 544 -23.16 -18.24 7.75
CA TRP A 544 -23.36 -17.17 6.78
C TRP A 544 -24.42 -17.52 5.72
N CYS A 545 -24.46 -18.80 5.26
CA CYS A 545 -25.47 -19.27 4.31
C CYS A 545 -26.91 -19.27 4.86
N PHE A 546 -27.12 -19.31 6.18
CA PHE A 546 -28.46 -19.33 6.77
C PHE A 546 -29.10 -17.94 6.89
N TYR A 547 -28.31 -16.85 6.89
CA TYR A 547 -28.81 -15.48 7.08
C TYR A 547 -29.06 -14.69 5.79
N THR A 548 -28.57 -15.16 4.64
CA THR A 548 -28.79 -14.47 3.35
C THR A 548 -30.10 -14.86 2.64
N MET A 549 -30.86 -15.82 3.16
CA MET A 549 -32.11 -16.25 2.54
C MET A 549 -33.39 -15.52 3.02
N HIS A 550 -33.27 -14.53 3.87
CA HIS A 550 -34.43 -13.69 4.30
C HIS A 550 -34.09 -12.19 4.23
N ALA A 551 -33.68 -11.72 3.06
CA ALA A 551 -33.83 -10.32 2.69
C ALA A 551 -35.19 -10.22 1.97
N VAL A 552 -36.22 -9.97 2.75
CA VAL A 552 -37.55 -9.62 2.26
C VAL A 552 -37.49 -8.21 1.71
N GLU A 553 -38.05 -8.04 0.55
CA GLU A 553 -38.43 -6.78 -0.08
C GLU A 553 -39.03 -5.80 0.95
N GLU A 554 -38.40 -4.65 1.14
CA GLU A 554 -39.07 -3.49 1.69
C GLU A 554 -38.75 -2.26 0.84
N THR A 555 -39.81 -1.83 0.21
CA THR A 555 -40.01 -0.61 -0.55
C THR A 555 -39.52 0.64 0.18
N SER A 556 -38.91 1.56 -0.58
CA SER A 556 -38.52 2.89 -0.12
C SER A 556 -39.72 3.68 0.42
N PRO A 557 -39.68 4.19 1.64
CA PRO A 557 -40.64 5.15 2.11
C PRO A 557 -40.06 6.57 2.12
N THR A 558 -40.42 7.35 1.17
CA THR A 558 -40.47 8.80 1.28
C THR A 558 -41.59 9.20 2.25
N ASN A 559 -41.29 9.36 3.54
CA ASN A 559 -42.26 9.92 4.45
C ASN A 559 -41.66 10.71 5.59
N HIS A 560 -42.08 11.94 5.77
CA HIS A 560 -41.75 12.89 6.83
C HIS A 560 -41.94 12.32 8.26
N LYS A 561 -42.72 11.25 8.44
CA LYS A 561 -42.94 10.56 9.71
C LYS A 561 -41.70 9.85 10.26
N GLU A 562 -40.85 9.28 9.40
CA GLU A 562 -39.67 8.54 9.85
C GLU A 562 -38.55 9.45 10.36
N ILE A 563 -38.41 10.66 9.81
CA ILE A 563 -37.44 11.62 10.31
C ILE A 563 -37.79 12.07 11.73
N MET A 564 -39.07 12.16 12.06
CA MET A 564 -39.56 12.56 13.38
C MET A 564 -39.41 11.44 14.40
N ASN A 565 -39.65 10.19 14.03
CA ASN A 565 -39.43 9.03 14.91
C ASN A 565 -37.94 8.84 15.26
N PHE A 566 -37.04 9.13 14.32
CA PHE A 566 -35.60 9.06 14.57
C PHE A 566 -35.11 10.12 15.56
N VAL A 567 -35.73 11.29 15.58
CA VAL A 567 -35.38 12.38 16.51
C VAL A 567 -35.74 12.05 17.96
N PHE A 568 -36.72 11.14 18.17
CA PHE A 568 -37.31 10.90 19.49
C PHE A 568 -37.10 9.48 20.05
N ALA A 569 -36.56 8.51 19.34
CA ALA A 569 -36.65 7.07 19.66
C ALA A 569 -35.42 6.39 20.30
N ASN A 570 -34.38 7.06 20.81
CA ASN A 570 -33.26 6.38 21.46
C ASN A 570 -33.00 6.87 22.89
N ARG A 571 -33.47 6.08 23.88
CA ARG A 571 -33.06 6.16 25.28
C ARG A 571 -31.82 5.30 25.49
N SER A 572 -30.67 5.93 25.82
CA SER A 572 -29.55 5.34 26.55
C SER A 572 -29.25 6.19 27.78
N GLU A 573 -29.14 5.54 28.93
CA GLU A 573 -29.22 6.11 30.28
C GLU A 573 -28.00 6.92 30.77
N GLU A 574 -27.16 7.53 29.93
CA GLU A 574 -25.91 8.16 30.40
C GLU A 574 -25.70 9.63 30.09
N THR A 575 -26.72 10.45 29.86
CA THR A 575 -26.53 11.89 29.84
C THR A 575 -27.72 12.63 30.45
N ALA A 576 -27.46 13.56 31.34
CA ALA A 576 -28.44 14.37 32.07
C ALA A 576 -29.29 15.32 31.20
N ILE A 577 -29.22 15.22 29.87
CA ILE A 577 -29.97 16.04 28.90
C ILE A 577 -30.70 15.13 27.93
N TYR A 578 -32.01 14.99 28.16
CA TYR A 578 -32.85 14.17 27.29
C TYR A 578 -33.39 14.94 26.08
N PRO A 579 -33.57 14.29 24.90
CA PRO A 579 -34.25 14.89 23.77
C PRO A 579 -35.69 15.27 24.14
N LEU A 580 -36.26 16.25 23.45
CA LEU A 580 -37.65 16.62 23.62
C LEU A 580 -38.54 15.54 23.01
N THR A 581 -39.57 15.08 23.75
CA THR A 581 -40.58 14.18 23.21
C THR A 581 -41.74 14.98 22.60
N VAL A 582 -42.48 14.35 21.67
CA VAL A 582 -43.68 14.95 21.07
C VAL A 582 -44.71 15.29 22.12
N ARG A 583 -44.88 14.44 23.14
CA ARG A 583 -45.78 14.65 24.28
C ARG A 583 -45.41 15.89 25.10
N GLU A 584 -44.10 16.03 25.44
CA GLU A 584 -43.64 17.21 26.20
C GLU A 584 -43.86 18.51 25.39
N ILE A 585 -43.67 18.47 24.07
CA ILE A 585 -43.91 19.63 23.21
C ILE A 585 -45.40 19.95 23.19
N ALA A 586 -46.28 18.97 23.04
CA ALA A 586 -47.75 19.16 23.06
C ALA A 586 -48.26 19.75 24.39
N GLU A 587 -47.78 19.20 25.51
CA GLU A 587 -48.12 19.70 26.84
C GLU A 587 -47.63 21.14 27.06
N ALA A 588 -46.44 21.45 26.62
CA ALA A 588 -45.89 22.80 26.71
C ALA A 588 -46.58 23.79 25.75
N GLN A 589 -47.02 23.31 24.57
CA GLN A 589 -47.82 24.12 23.64
C GLN A 589 -49.17 24.48 24.24
N THR A 590 -49.81 23.56 24.95
CA THR A 590 -51.11 23.79 25.60
C THR A 590 -50.99 24.80 26.76
N LYS A 591 -49.84 24.81 27.47
CA LYS A 591 -49.56 25.74 28.57
C LYS A 591 -49.19 27.16 28.08
N ASP A 592 -48.70 27.32 26.86
CA ASP A 592 -48.22 28.60 26.34
C ASP A 592 -49.31 29.41 25.68
N LYS A 593 -49.99 30.31 26.50
CA LYS A 593 -51.04 31.20 26.03
C LYS A 593 -50.67 32.08 24.84
N THR A 594 -49.37 32.25 24.55
CA THR A 594 -48.94 33.08 23.39
C THR A 594 -49.15 32.34 22.07
N LEU A 595 -49.25 31.02 22.10
CA LEU A 595 -49.48 30.16 20.94
C LEU A 595 -50.98 30.12 20.54
N GLU A 596 -51.92 30.32 21.47
CA GLU A 596 -53.36 30.36 21.18
C GLU A 596 -53.70 31.43 20.11
N ARG A 597 -53.04 32.59 20.11
CA ARG A 597 -53.22 33.64 19.11
C ARG A 597 -52.63 33.28 17.74
N LEU A 598 -51.66 32.36 17.70
CA LEU A 598 -50.99 31.94 16.49
C LEU A 598 -51.79 30.88 15.73
N THR A 599 -52.66 30.12 16.39
CA THR A 599 -53.55 29.14 15.77
C THR A 599 -54.59 29.77 14.83
N LEU A 600 -54.88 31.06 15.00
CA LEU A 600 -55.79 31.84 14.12
C LEU A 600 -55.15 32.20 12.76
N LEU A 601 -53.88 32.00 12.58
CA LEU A 601 -53.15 32.32 11.36
C LEU A 601 -53.02 31.10 10.45
N GLU A 602 -53.38 31.19 9.18
CA GLU A 602 -53.34 30.08 8.18
C GLU A 602 -52.02 29.31 8.10
N LYS A 603 -50.90 29.94 8.46
CA LYS A 603 -49.54 29.33 8.45
C LYS A 603 -49.28 28.39 9.63
N TYR A 604 -50.14 28.41 10.64
CA TYR A 604 -50.00 27.54 11.82
C TYR A 604 -51.15 26.55 11.84
N LYS A 605 -50.85 25.27 11.64
CA LYS A 605 -51.84 24.19 11.61
C LYS A 605 -51.50 23.10 12.62
N PRO A 606 -52.49 22.59 13.32
CA PRO A 606 -52.31 21.38 14.14
C PRO A 606 -52.06 20.19 13.22
N GLN A 607 -51.03 19.38 13.55
CA GLN A 607 -50.74 18.13 12.87
C GLN A 607 -50.64 17.00 13.86
N LEU A 608 -51.03 15.79 13.44
CA LEU A 608 -50.98 14.58 14.26
C LEU A 608 -49.63 13.94 14.04
N ILE A 609 -48.83 13.82 15.12
CA ILE A 609 -47.50 13.17 15.13
C ILE A 609 -47.53 12.17 16.30
N GLU A 610 -47.23 10.91 16.04
CA GLU A 610 -47.29 9.83 17.06
C GLU A 610 -48.63 9.81 17.82
N ASP A 611 -49.76 10.00 17.11
CA ASP A 611 -51.10 10.09 17.66
C ASP A 611 -51.32 11.26 18.64
N ILE A 612 -50.41 12.22 18.68
CA ILE A 612 -50.48 13.44 19.50
C ILE A 612 -50.64 14.65 18.61
N GLN A 613 -51.60 15.50 18.93
CA GLN A 613 -51.82 16.74 18.20
C GLN A 613 -50.85 17.82 18.61
N VAL A 614 -50.06 18.35 17.67
CA VAL A 614 -49.06 19.39 17.90
C VAL A 614 -49.22 20.51 16.91
N LEU A 615 -48.94 21.73 17.33
CA LEU A 615 -48.97 22.93 16.47
C LEU A 615 -47.69 22.97 15.62
N CYS A 616 -47.88 23.01 14.31
CA CYS A 616 -46.83 23.16 13.32
C CYS A 616 -46.96 24.44 12.50
N LYS A 617 -45.85 24.99 12.03
CA LYS A 617 -45.80 26.10 11.05
C LYS A 617 -45.06 25.63 9.80
N ASP A 618 -45.73 25.66 8.67
CA ASP A 618 -45.15 25.18 7.39
C ASP A 618 -44.52 23.79 7.49
N GLY A 619 -45.18 22.87 8.22
CA GLY A 619 -44.72 21.51 8.47
C GLY A 619 -43.61 21.38 9.53
N LYS A 620 -43.23 22.47 10.22
CA LYS A 620 -42.18 22.44 11.28
C LYS A 620 -42.80 22.60 12.66
N LEU A 621 -42.32 21.82 13.64
CA LEU A 621 -42.78 21.86 15.02
C LEU A 621 -42.55 23.24 15.64
N VAL A 622 -43.59 23.83 16.19
CA VAL A 622 -43.51 25.11 16.94
C VAL A 622 -43.03 24.79 18.38
N ILE A 623 -41.86 25.25 18.75
CA ILE A 623 -41.28 24.99 20.05
C ILE A 623 -41.64 26.13 21.02
N PRO A 624 -42.36 25.86 22.12
CA PRO A 624 -42.70 26.82 23.15
C PRO A 624 -41.43 27.43 23.81
N LYS A 625 -41.56 28.64 24.32
CA LYS A 625 -40.43 29.41 24.89
C LYS A 625 -39.65 28.65 25.97
N GLU A 626 -40.37 27.88 26.78
CA GLU A 626 -39.83 27.06 27.88
C GLU A 626 -38.83 25.99 27.36
N LEU A 627 -39.13 25.37 26.22
CA LEU A 627 -38.33 24.25 25.67
C LEU A 627 -37.25 24.67 24.70
N GLN A 628 -37.23 25.95 24.23
CA GLN A 628 -36.26 26.43 23.24
C GLN A 628 -34.81 26.28 23.67
N LYS A 629 -34.50 26.57 24.94
CA LYS A 629 -33.14 26.44 25.48
C LYS A 629 -32.71 24.98 25.50
N ARG A 630 -33.56 24.06 25.95
CA ARG A 630 -33.30 22.62 26.02
C ARG A 630 -33.11 22.03 24.60
N ALA A 631 -33.89 22.47 23.63
CA ALA A 631 -33.73 22.08 22.23
C ALA A 631 -32.35 22.46 21.71
N VAL A 632 -31.93 23.72 21.89
CA VAL A 632 -30.62 24.21 21.46
C VAL A 632 -29.49 23.48 22.18
N GLU A 633 -29.63 23.25 23.49
CA GLU A 633 -28.65 22.58 24.33
C GLU A 633 -28.43 21.15 23.89
N TRP A 634 -29.51 20.38 23.72
CA TRP A 634 -29.44 18.99 23.29
C TRP A 634 -28.79 18.85 21.92
N TYR A 635 -29.25 19.59 20.90
CA TYR A 635 -28.66 19.54 19.57
C TYR A 635 -27.20 20.01 19.55
N HIS A 636 -26.83 20.99 20.35
CA HIS A 636 -25.46 21.47 20.47
C HIS A 636 -24.52 20.40 21.04
N HIS A 637 -24.97 19.64 22.04
CA HIS A 637 -24.21 18.53 22.60
C HIS A 637 -24.22 17.31 21.70
N TYR A 638 -25.38 16.95 21.17
CA TYR A 638 -25.54 15.80 20.26
C TYR A 638 -24.69 15.95 18.99
N LEU A 639 -24.65 17.13 18.40
CA LEU A 639 -23.85 17.42 17.21
C LEU A 639 -22.38 17.75 17.54
N GLN A 640 -21.91 17.45 18.74
CA GLN A 640 -20.52 17.68 19.17
C GLN A 640 -20.05 19.13 19.02
N HIS A 641 -20.82 20.06 19.58
CA HIS A 641 -20.49 21.49 19.63
C HIS A 641 -20.34 22.19 18.27
N PRO A 642 -21.34 22.13 17.37
CA PRO A 642 -21.28 22.76 16.03
C PRO A 642 -21.21 24.31 16.15
N GLY A 643 -20.86 24.94 15.04
CA GLY A 643 -20.93 26.41 14.90
C GLY A 643 -22.37 26.91 14.89
N THR A 644 -22.56 28.22 15.08
CA THR A 644 -23.89 28.86 15.13
C THR A 644 -24.72 28.64 13.89
N THR A 645 -24.12 28.72 12.70
CA THR A 645 -24.81 28.57 11.43
C THR A 645 -25.34 27.13 11.28
N ARG A 646 -24.48 26.14 11.46
CA ARG A 646 -24.86 24.72 11.35
C ARG A 646 -25.97 24.33 12.35
N LEU A 647 -25.81 24.76 13.61
CA LEU A 647 -26.83 24.47 14.63
C LEU A 647 -28.17 25.14 14.30
N GLU A 648 -28.15 26.39 13.80
CA GLU A 648 -29.36 27.12 13.38
C GLU A 648 -30.06 26.39 12.23
N GLU A 649 -29.32 25.97 11.20
CA GLU A 649 -29.84 25.26 10.03
C GLU A 649 -30.46 23.91 10.41
N THR A 650 -29.76 23.14 11.25
CA THR A 650 -30.29 21.84 11.76
C THR A 650 -31.61 22.02 12.50
N LEU A 651 -31.68 22.98 13.42
CA LEU A 651 -32.91 23.24 14.15
C LEU A 651 -34.02 23.77 13.25
N ARG A 652 -33.72 24.63 12.27
CA ARG A 652 -34.70 25.16 11.30
C ARG A 652 -35.25 24.08 10.34
N ALA A 653 -34.55 22.98 10.16
CA ALA A 653 -35.04 21.89 9.32
C ALA A 653 -36.33 21.27 9.89
N ALA A 654 -36.40 21.05 11.20
CA ALA A 654 -37.50 20.35 11.88
C ALA A 654 -38.34 21.23 12.80
N MET A 655 -37.81 22.38 13.28
CA MET A 655 -38.40 23.17 14.34
C MET A 655 -38.52 24.65 13.97
N TYR A 656 -39.46 25.33 14.59
CA TYR A 656 -39.70 26.74 14.38
C TYR A 656 -39.99 27.47 15.72
N TRP A 657 -39.36 28.63 15.90
CA TRP A 657 -39.76 29.68 16.85
C TRP A 657 -39.21 31.03 16.41
N LYS A 658 -39.85 32.09 16.84
CA LYS A 658 -39.44 33.47 16.51
C LYS A 658 -38.13 33.79 17.22
N GLY A 659 -37.05 34.10 16.46
CA GLY A 659 -35.73 34.39 17.03
C GLY A 659 -34.78 33.25 17.24
N ILE A 660 -35.01 32.09 16.61
CA ILE A 660 -34.16 30.89 16.68
C ILE A 660 -32.65 31.23 16.52
N ARG A 661 -32.30 32.10 15.58
CA ARG A 661 -30.92 32.54 15.33
C ARG A 661 -30.30 33.22 16.55
N HIS A 662 -31.07 34.04 17.25
CA HIS A 662 -30.63 34.72 18.44
C HIS A 662 -30.40 33.77 19.61
N THR A 663 -31.34 32.84 19.83
CA THR A 663 -31.24 31.78 20.85
C THR A 663 -30.00 30.91 20.66
N VAL A 664 -29.79 30.46 19.43
CA VAL A 664 -28.62 29.63 19.05
C VAL A 664 -27.32 30.37 19.27
N ARG A 665 -27.23 31.63 18.81
CA ARG A 665 -26.03 32.47 18.99
C ARG A 665 -25.70 32.72 20.45
N ALA A 666 -26.72 33.02 21.25
CA ALA A 666 -26.55 33.28 22.68
C ALA A 666 -26.03 32.06 23.43
N TYR A 667 -26.54 30.84 23.06
CA TYR A 667 -26.11 29.61 23.66
C TYR A 667 -24.66 29.24 23.28
N VAL A 668 -24.35 29.18 21.97
CA VAL A 668 -23.02 28.84 21.45
C VAL A 668 -21.95 29.80 21.98
N LYS A 669 -22.26 31.09 22.12
CA LYS A 669 -21.36 32.11 22.69
C LYS A 669 -21.02 31.83 24.16
N LYS A 670 -21.91 31.20 24.91
CA LYS A 670 -21.72 30.87 26.35
C LYS A 670 -21.14 29.48 26.58
N CYS A 671 -21.08 28.62 25.56
CA CYS A 671 -20.58 27.26 25.69
C CYS A 671 -19.06 27.26 25.96
N HIS A 672 -18.65 26.79 27.13
CA HIS A 672 -17.25 26.73 27.57
C HIS A 672 -16.38 25.88 26.60
N LYS A 673 -16.83 24.70 26.22
CA LYS A 673 -16.10 23.85 25.26
C LYS A 673 -15.89 24.52 23.90
N CYS A 674 -16.89 25.31 23.42
CA CYS A 674 -16.75 26.07 22.18
C CYS A 674 -15.77 27.25 22.34
N GLN A 675 -15.70 27.89 23.49
CA GLN A 675 -14.78 28.98 23.73
C GLN A 675 -13.32 28.51 23.82
N VAL A 676 -13.07 27.38 24.48
CA VAL A 676 -11.73 26.82 24.66
C VAL A 676 -11.19 26.21 23.36
N ASN A 677 -12.03 25.48 22.58
CA ASN A 677 -11.58 24.68 21.46
C ASN A 677 -11.67 25.39 20.10
N LYS A 678 -12.43 26.48 19.97
CA LYS A 678 -12.53 27.23 18.71
C LYS A 678 -11.49 28.37 18.71
N ARG A 679 -10.43 28.18 17.89
CA ARG A 679 -9.50 29.27 17.58
C ARG A 679 -10.28 30.47 17.02
N ARG A 680 -10.03 31.70 17.53
CA ARG A 680 -10.49 32.92 16.88
C ARG A 680 -9.88 32.96 15.48
N GLN A 681 -10.70 32.68 14.45
CA GLN A 681 -10.28 32.97 13.07
C GLN A 681 -10.14 34.50 12.97
N GLN A 682 -8.97 34.99 12.62
CA GLN A 682 -8.85 36.33 12.07
C GLN A 682 -9.78 36.39 10.86
N LYS A 683 -10.65 37.40 10.85
CA LYS A 683 -11.52 37.68 9.71
C LYS A 683 -10.61 38.20 8.60
N TYR A 684 -10.22 37.30 7.68
CA TYR A 684 -9.82 37.77 6.38
C TYR A 684 -11.05 38.40 5.71
N GLY A 685 -10.84 39.52 4.99
CA GLY A 685 -11.90 40.19 4.25
C GLY A 685 -12.70 39.23 3.37
N LYS A 686 -13.87 39.63 2.92
CA LYS A 686 -14.65 38.84 1.96
C LYS A 686 -13.76 38.53 0.76
N LEU A 687 -13.52 37.26 0.48
CA LEU A 687 -12.94 36.86 -0.79
C LEU A 687 -13.84 37.39 -1.90
N PRO A 688 -13.27 38.03 -2.93
CA PRO A 688 -14.06 38.45 -4.09
C PRO A 688 -14.76 37.24 -4.69
N THR A 689 -15.91 37.47 -5.31
CA THR A 689 -16.66 36.43 -5.99
C THR A 689 -15.74 35.78 -7.04
N LYS A 690 -15.55 34.48 -6.97
CA LYS A 690 -14.80 33.77 -7.99
C LYS A 690 -15.48 33.95 -9.34
N LEU A 691 -14.88 34.71 -10.22
CA LEU A 691 -15.24 34.70 -11.65
C LEU A 691 -14.70 33.40 -12.22
N VAL A 692 -15.56 32.59 -12.80
CA VAL A 692 -15.17 31.39 -13.51
C VAL A 692 -14.75 31.78 -14.90
N VAL A 693 -13.49 31.65 -15.24
CA VAL A 693 -12.95 31.89 -16.59
C VAL A 693 -13.13 30.59 -17.38
N PHE A 694 -13.89 30.66 -18.49
CA PHE A 694 -14.20 29.47 -19.31
C PHE A 694 -13.37 29.37 -20.58
N LYS A 695 -12.72 30.47 -21.02
CA LYS A 695 -11.91 30.47 -22.22
C LYS A 695 -10.44 30.34 -21.90
N PRO A 696 -9.73 29.39 -22.55
CA PRO A 696 -8.28 29.28 -22.42
C PRO A 696 -7.58 30.58 -22.80
N TRP A 697 -6.60 30.98 -22.00
CA TRP A 697 -5.74 32.17 -22.22
C TRP A 697 -6.45 33.52 -22.17
N GLU A 698 -7.70 33.60 -21.73
CA GLU A 698 -8.40 34.86 -21.50
C GLU A 698 -7.88 35.59 -20.24
N THR A 699 -7.43 34.84 -19.27
CA THR A 699 -6.88 35.35 -18.00
C THR A 699 -5.65 34.56 -17.61
N LEU A 700 -4.54 35.22 -17.38
CA LEU A 700 -3.32 34.64 -16.82
C LEU A 700 -3.12 35.17 -15.41
N CYS A 701 -3.12 34.28 -14.42
CA CYS A 701 -2.76 34.62 -13.04
C CYS A 701 -1.25 34.50 -12.88
N VAL A 702 -0.60 35.61 -12.53
CA VAL A 702 0.85 35.67 -12.30
C VAL A 702 1.11 35.99 -10.84
N ASP A 703 1.98 35.23 -10.21
CA ASP A 703 2.38 35.44 -8.80
C ASP A 703 3.89 35.28 -8.63
N LEU A 704 4.44 35.98 -7.65
CA LEU A 704 5.86 35.96 -7.32
C LEU A 704 6.09 35.16 -6.05
N ILE A 705 6.95 34.16 -6.12
CA ILE A 705 7.33 33.31 -4.99
C ILE A 705 8.76 33.62 -4.59
N GLY A 706 8.98 34.02 -3.36
CA GLY A 706 10.29 34.40 -2.83
C GLY A 706 10.34 35.86 -2.33
N PRO A 707 11.52 36.40 -2.00
CA PRO A 707 12.82 35.72 -2.04
C PRO A 707 12.99 34.68 -0.92
N TYR A 708 13.61 33.55 -1.26
CA TYR A 708 14.03 32.54 -0.28
C TYR A 708 15.51 32.30 -0.39
N THR A 709 16.24 32.38 0.71
CA THR A 709 17.65 32.03 0.74
C THR A 709 17.80 30.52 0.90
N LEU A 710 18.29 29.85 -0.15
CA LEU A 710 18.62 28.43 -0.16
C LEU A 710 20.07 28.23 0.25
N LYS A 711 20.31 27.34 1.22
CA LYS A 711 21.67 26.97 1.63
C LYS A 711 22.12 25.72 0.90
N GLY A 712 23.14 25.86 0.06
CA GLY A 712 23.80 24.73 -0.59
C GLY A 712 24.49 23.81 0.42
N LYS A 713 24.77 22.56 0.00
CA LYS A 713 25.49 21.58 0.84
C LYS A 713 26.94 21.95 1.14
N ASP A 714 27.49 22.86 0.40
CA ASP A 714 28.82 23.44 0.45
C ASP A 714 28.89 24.77 1.22
N GLY A 715 27.76 25.22 1.79
CA GLY A 715 27.69 26.43 2.58
C GLY A 715 27.40 27.70 1.76
N THR A 716 27.24 27.60 0.45
CA THR A 716 26.82 28.70 -0.42
C THR A 716 25.37 29.07 -0.13
N GLU A 717 25.06 30.35 -0.01
CA GLU A 717 23.71 30.89 0.10
C GLU A 717 23.31 31.44 -1.28
N ILE A 718 22.20 30.93 -1.81
CA ILE A 718 21.63 31.36 -3.09
C ILE A 718 20.23 31.91 -2.79
N ASP A 719 19.99 33.16 -3.14
CA ASP A 719 18.65 33.73 -3.09
C ASP A 719 17.87 33.28 -4.31
N PHE A 720 16.73 32.66 -4.03
CA PHE A 720 15.84 32.09 -5.04
C PHE A 720 14.53 32.86 -5.10
N MET A 721 14.15 33.23 -6.32
CA MET A 721 12.87 33.86 -6.64
C MET A 721 12.34 33.29 -7.93
N CYS A 722 11.03 33.07 -8.02
CA CYS A 722 10.39 32.64 -9.28
C CYS A 722 9.05 33.33 -9.50
N VAL A 723 8.69 33.45 -10.77
CA VAL A 723 7.35 33.81 -11.23
C VAL A 723 6.57 32.56 -11.52
N THR A 724 5.39 32.45 -10.97
CA THR A 724 4.42 31.42 -11.33
C THR A 724 3.32 32.01 -12.20
N MET A 725 2.95 31.29 -13.23
CA MET A 725 1.90 31.66 -14.17
C MET A 725 0.88 30.54 -14.26
N ILE A 726 -0.40 30.85 -14.12
CA ILE A 726 -1.49 29.88 -14.16
C ILE A 726 -2.61 30.43 -15.06
N ASP A 727 -3.02 29.65 -16.03
CA ASP A 727 -4.28 29.87 -16.74
C ASP A 727 -5.43 29.17 -16.01
N PRO A 728 -6.39 29.90 -15.41
CA PRO A 728 -7.46 29.30 -14.63
C PRO A 728 -8.44 28.44 -15.44
N ALA A 729 -8.54 28.65 -16.76
CA ALA A 729 -9.44 27.91 -17.61
C ALA A 729 -8.92 26.51 -17.96
N THR A 730 -7.62 26.38 -18.24
CA THR A 730 -6.98 25.11 -18.62
C THR A 730 -6.25 24.45 -17.47
N SER A 731 -6.02 25.16 -16.37
CA SER A 731 -5.12 24.75 -15.27
C SER A 731 -3.66 24.58 -15.73
N TRP A 732 -3.29 25.16 -16.87
CA TRP A 732 -1.89 25.23 -17.30
C TRP A 732 -1.08 26.03 -16.29
N PHE A 733 0.10 25.52 -15.95
CA PHE A 733 0.95 26.09 -14.92
C PHE A 733 2.40 26.08 -15.35
N GLU A 734 3.09 27.20 -15.19
CA GLU A 734 4.53 27.36 -15.48
C GLU A 734 5.23 28.11 -14.36
N ILE A 735 6.49 27.75 -14.13
CA ILE A 735 7.36 28.40 -13.14
C ILE A 735 8.63 28.84 -13.88
N VAL A 736 8.98 30.12 -13.76
CA VAL A 736 10.19 30.68 -14.33
C VAL A 736 11.05 31.21 -13.19
N GLU A 737 12.30 30.77 -13.10
CA GLU A 737 13.27 31.32 -12.15
C GLU A 737 13.71 32.71 -12.59
N LEU A 738 13.75 33.66 -11.64
CA LEU A 738 14.21 35.02 -11.86
C LEU A 738 15.63 35.20 -11.29
N PRO A 739 16.57 35.73 -12.07
CA PRO A 739 17.87 36.13 -11.55
C PRO A 739 17.71 37.26 -10.52
N VAL A 740 18.29 37.10 -9.35
CA VAL A 740 18.20 38.08 -8.23
C VAL A 740 18.72 39.47 -8.60
N THR A 741 19.60 39.57 -9.58
CA THR A 741 20.16 40.83 -10.08
C THR A 741 19.14 41.74 -10.79
N GLU A 742 18.06 41.20 -11.31
CA GLU A 742 17.05 42.00 -12.02
C GLU A 742 16.01 42.63 -11.08
N PHE A 743 15.87 42.09 -9.83
CA PHE A 743 14.90 42.58 -8.88
C PHE A 743 15.20 43.99 -8.34
N ASN A 744 16.47 44.35 -8.25
CA ASN A 744 16.87 45.70 -7.78
C ASN A 744 16.59 46.82 -8.80
N SER A 745 16.26 46.47 -10.03
CA SER A 745 15.93 47.44 -11.10
C SER A 745 14.40 47.73 -11.19
N VAL A 746 13.57 46.93 -10.57
CA VAL A 746 12.09 47.02 -10.66
C VAL A 746 11.45 47.73 -9.44
N THR A 747 12.22 48.05 -8.40
CA THR A 747 11.71 48.88 -7.31
C THR A 747 11.84 50.37 -7.64
N PRO A 748 10.74 51.11 -7.93
CA PRO A 748 10.84 52.56 -8.12
C PRO A 748 11.20 53.20 -6.77
N LYS A 749 12.32 53.83 -6.71
CA LYS A 749 12.59 54.83 -5.69
C LYS A 749 11.54 55.93 -5.79
N GLY A 750 10.62 55.92 -4.86
CA GLY A 750 9.91 57.14 -4.45
C GLY A 750 8.66 57.53 -5.19
N LYS A 751 7.55 57.54 -4.42
CA LYS A 751 6.38 58.42 -4.47
C LYS A 751 5.24 58.10 -5.45
N LYS A 752 4.09 57.95 -4.81
CA LYS A 752 2.69 58.10 -5.26
C LYS A 752 2.08 56.83 -5.91
N GLY A 753 1.03 56.36 -5.25
CA GLY A 753 0.21 55.21 -5.65
C GLY A 753 -0.35 55.33 -7.07
N PRO A 754 -0.60 54.21 -7.72
CA PRO A 754 -1.38 54.17 -8.94
C PRO A 754 -2.88 54.17 -8.61
N GLN A 755 -3.55 55.14 -9.14
CA GLN A 755 -4.98 55.02 -9.48
C GLN A 755 -5.11 53.97 -10.58
N GLY A 756 -6.05 53.08 -10.42
CA GLY A 756 -6.80 52.30 -11.35
C GLY A 756 -6.15 51.76 -12.64
N TYR A 757 -6.08 50.44 -12.71
CA TYR A 757 -6.71 49.69 -13.85
C TYR A 757 -7.05 48.31 -13.36
#